data_d189e4cac3291deccc2125c5fdd8a260
#
_entry.id   d189e4cac3291deccc2125c5fdd8a260
#
_cell.length_a   1.000
_cell.length_b   1.000
_cell.length_c   1.000
_cell.angle_alpha   90.00
_cell.angle_beta   90.00
_cell.angle_gamma   90.00
#
_symmetry.space_group_name_H-M   'P 1'
#
loop_
_entity.id
_entity.type
_entity.pdbx_description
1 polymer ?
#
loop_
_entity_poly.entity_id
_entity_poly.type
_entity_poly.pdbx_seq_one_letter_code
_entity_poly.pdbx_strand_id
1 'polypeptide(L)'
;MTLKDLNIGETAVVGTVGGEGALRQHFLDMGLIPGEEVTLVKFAPMGDPMELSIHGYELTLRLDDAARIGVTLAKAPAARKTAAESEKPVEHPGLGEGGRYHTKKGENPLPDGTTLTFALAGNQNCGKTTLFNQLTGSNQHVGNFPGVTVDRKSGAIRSNPNTEVTDLPGIYSMSPYTSEEIVTRQFIIGEKPTGIINIVDATNIERNLYLTMQLMELDTPMVLALNMMDEMRGNGGTVRINKMEAMLGIPVVPISAAKNEGVDELVDHALHVAKYQERPGRMDFCGEEDHGGAVHRCIHGIIHLIEDHARAAGIPVRFAATKLVEGDQRIEAALKLDQNEKEMIEHIIVQMEQERGLDRAAAIADMRFHFIHQLVEQTVVKPRQSKEQLRSAQIDRFLTGRYTAIPAFVGIMALVFYLTFGVIGLALQNLLEMGIDALTAAVDSTLTAWNVNAAVHSLVIDGIFTGVGSVLSFLPIIVTLFFFLSLLEDTGYMARVAFVMDKLLRRIGLSGRSIVPMLIGFGCTVPGVMASRTLPSERDRKMTILLTPFMSCSAKLPIYSLFAAAFFPEHAALVMVSLYFLGIAVGILMAILLKSSVFKGEAVPFVMELPNYRLPGLKNVVQLLWEKARDFLQRAFTVIFVATIIIWFLQSFDLRLSLTADPQQSILAWLASGIAPLFAPLGFADWRVSTALITGFMAKESVVSTLTILYGSSAAFAAALSPAAAAPLLVFCLLYTPCIAAVASVKRELGGKWAFIMVANQCIVAWLAAFGTRLIMML
;
A
#
# COMPACT_ATOMS: atom_id res chain seq x y z
N MET A 1 -9.45 -21.45 27.81
CA MET A 1 -9.25 -21.76 26.39
C MET A 1 -8.63 -20.55 25.69
N THR A 2 -8.11 -20.70 24.50
CA THR A 2 -7.57 -19.60 23.73
C THR A 2 -8.52 -19.23 22.60
N LEU A 3 -8.35 -18.07 22.00
CA LEU A 3 -9.15 -17.62 20.86
C LEU A 3 -9.08 -18.58 19.68
N LYS A 4 -7.94 -19.28 19.52
CA LYS A 4 -7.71 -20.32 18.52
C LYS A 4 -8.65 -21.52 18.65
N ASP A 5 -9.14 -21.81 19.84
CA ASP A 5 -9.94 -23.00 20.17
C ASP A 5 -11.43 -22.82 19.89
N LEU A 6 -11.87 -21.60 19.47
CA LEU A 6 -13.26 -21.30 19.14
C LEU A 6 -13.71 -22.01 17.86
N ASN A 7 -14.99 -22.39 17.82
CA ASN A 7 -15.65 -22.87 16.62
C ASN A 7 -16.35 -21.70 15.89
N ILE A 8 -16.59 -21.87 14.59
CA ILE A 8 -17.28 -20.86 13.77
C ILE A 8 -18.66 -20.58 14.35
N GLY A 9 -18.93 -19.28 14.60
CA GLY A 9 -20.16 -18.78 15.18
C GLY A 9 -20.18 -18.74 16.70
N GLU A 10 -19.15 -19.23 17.39
CA GLU A 10 -19.02 -19.12 18.84
C GLU A 10 -18.59 -17.70 19.27
N THR A 11 -19.22 -17.21 20.33
CA THR A 11 -18.87 -15.95 20.98
C THR A 11 -18.18 -16.24 22.32
N ALA A 12 -17.11 -15.52 22.57
CA ALA A 12 -16.35 -15.63 23.81
C ALA A 12 -15.98 -14.24 24.33
N VAL A 13 -15.72 -14.15 25.63
CA VAL A 13 -15.21 -12.94 26.28
C VAL A 13 -13.69 -13.04 26.39
N VAL A 14 -12.98 -12.02 25.98
CA VAL A 14 -11.53 -11.92 26.12
C VAL A 14 -11.18 -11.83 27.62
N GLY A 15 -10.33 -12.73 28.09
CA GLY A 15 -9.84 -12.72 29.45
C GLY A 15 -8.45 -12.13 29.60
N THR A 16 -7.53 -12.60 28.75
CA THR A 16 -6.13 -12.14 28.75
C THR A 16 -5.60 -11.96 27.34
N VAL A 17 -4.83 -10.91 27.13
CA VAL A 17 -4.13 -10.65 25.85
C VAL A 17 -2.64 -10.86 26.07
N GLY A 18 -2.13 -11.96 25.57
CA GLY A 18 -0.70 -12.31 25.66
C GLY A 18 0.11 -11.67 24.54
N GLY A 19 1.41 -11.90 24.58
CA GLY A 19 2.41 -11.28 23.72
C GLY A 19 3.17 -10.17 24.46
N GLU A 20 4.16 -9.59 23.80
CA GLU A 20 5.01 -8.54 24.36
C GLU A 20 5.20 -7.40 23.38
N GLY A 21 5.51 -6.21 23.89
CA GLY A 21 5.88 -5.04 23.13
C GLY A 21 4.81 -4.54 22.15
N ALA A 22 5.23 -4.03 21.01
CA ALA A 22 4.38 -3.35 20.04
C ALA A 22 3.25 -4.21 19.45
N LEU A 23 3.45 -5.54 19.32
CA LEU A 23 2.42 -6.44 18.81
C LEU A 23 1.23 -6.54 19.78
N ARG A 24 1.52 -6.71 21.07
CA ARG A 24 0.48 -6.77 22.10
C ARG A 24 -0.29 -5.45 22.18
N GLN A 25 0.43 -4.32 22.16
CA GLN A 25 -0.19 -3.00 22.10
C GLN A 25 -1.12 -2.88 20.87
N HIS A 26 -0.69 -3.39 19.74
CA HIS A 26 -1.51 -3.37 18.53
C HIS A 26 -2.81 -4.17 18.68
N PHE A 27 -2.81 -5.32 19.36
CA PHE A 27 -4.04 -6.07 19.65
C PHE A 27 -5.00 -5.28 20.53
N LEU A 28 -4.47 -4.63 21.57
CA LEU A 28 -5.26 -3.77 22.45
C LEU A 28 -5.83 -2.56 21.70
N ASP A 29 -5.02 -1.90 20.89
CA ASP A 29 -5.42 -0.78 20.03
C ASP A 29 -6.50 -1.20 19.00
N MET A 30 -6.52 -2.48 18.60
CA MET A 30 -7.56 -3.08 17.75
C MET A 30 -8.80 -3.53 18.54
N GLY A 31 -8.89 -3.23 19.82
CA GLY A 31 -10.06 -3.51 20.67
C GLY A 31 -10.13 -4.92 21.24
N LEU A 32 -9.08 -5.74 21.08
CA LEU A 32 -8.96 -7.01 21.80
C LEU A 32 -8.54 -6.73 23.25
N ILE A 33 -9.49 -6.29 24.07
CA ILE A 33 -9.26 -5.94 25.48
C ILE A 33 -9.95 -6.92 26.41
N PRO A 34 -9.43 -7.14 27.63
CA PRO A 34 -10.11 -7.99 28.62
C PRO A 34 -11.51 -7.49 28.90
N GLY A 35 -12.50 -8.39 28.87
CA GLY A 35 -13.90 -8.10 29.11
C GLY A 35 -14.75 -7.96 27.85
N GLU A 36 -14.15 -7.77 26.66
CA GLU A 36 -14.89 -7.61 25.41
C GLU A 36 -15.32 -8.92 24.77
N GLU A 37 -16.48 -8.88 24.11
CA GLU A 37 -17.03 -10.02 23.38
C GLU A 37 -16.45 -10.11 21.98
N VAL A 38 -15.98 -11.29 21.62
CA VAL A 38 -15.46 -11.60 20.28
C VAL A 38 -16.15 -12.83 19.71
N THR A 39 -16.55 -12.77 18.44
CA THR A 39 -17.21 -13.90 17.74
C THR A 39 -16.33 -14.38 16.60
N LEU A 40 -16.10 -15.69 16.49
CA LEU A 40 -15.41 -16.26 15.34
C LEU A 40 -16.37 -16.36 14.15
N VAL A 41 -16.08 -15.62 13.08
CA VAL A 41 -16.89 -15.57 11.86
C VAL A 41 -16.54 -16.74 10.92
N LYS A 42 -15.26 -16.86 10.56
CA LYS A 42 -14.77 -17.94 9.68
C LYS A 42 -13.23 -18.05 9.74
N PHE A 43 -12.72 -19.09 9.12
CA PHE A 43 -11.30 -19.25 8.81
C PHE A 43 -11.05 -18.94 7.34
N ALA A 44 -9.83 -18.49 7.03
CA ALA A 44 -9.36 -18.46 5.65
C ALA A 44 -9.42 -19.87 5.02
N PRO A 45 -9.51 -20.01 3.68
CA PRO A 45 -9.69 -21.30 3.01
C PRO A 45 -8.69 -22.38 3.40
N MET A 46 -7.48 -21.97 3.77
CA MET A 46 -6.43 -22.88 4.24
C MET A 46 -6.42 -23.07 5.77
N GLY A 47 -7.43 -22.59 6.47
CA GLY A 47 -7.60 -22.71 7.91
C GLY A 47 -6.82 -21.68 8.75
N ASP A 48 -6.12 -20.72 8.12
CA ASP A 48 -5.35 -19.66 8.77
C ASP A 48 -5.12 -18.53 7.76
N PRO A 49 -5.35 -17.24 8.10
CA PRO A 49 -5.82 -16.70 9.39
C PRO A 49 -7.31 -16.92 9.68
N MET A 50 -7.72 -16.56 10.92
CA MET A 50 -9.12 -16.53 11.35
C MET A 50 -9.68 -15.11 11.22
N GLU A 51 -11.01 -15.01 11.02
CA GLU A 51 -11.74 -13.76 10.96
C GLU A 51 -12.70 -13.67 12.14
N LEU A 52 -12.59 -12.59 12.87
CA LEU A 52 -13.31 -12.31 14.11
C LEU A 52 -14.20 -11.10 13.93
N SER A 53 -15.37 -11.09 14.56
CA SER A 53 -16.21 -9.92 14.72
C SER A 53 -16.03 -9.36 16.14
N ILE A 54 -15.67 -8.07 16.22
CA ILE A 54 -15.48 -7.33 17.46
C ILE A 54 -15.92 -5.88 17.26
N HIS A 55 -16.59 -5.26 18.20
CA HIS A 55 -17.09 -3.87 18.11
C HIS A 55 -17.85 -3.54 16.81
N GLY A 56 -18.44 -4.56 16.15
CA GLY A 56 -19.21 -4.38 14.90
C GLY A 56 -18.36 -4.32 13.62
N TYR A 57 -17.08 -4.60 13.66
CA TYR A 57 -16.20 -4.75 12.48
C TYR A 57 -15.53 -6.13 12.42
N GLU A 58 -14.98 -6.47 11.27
CA GLU A 58 -14.30 -7.74 11.01
C GLU A 58 -12.79 -7.58 11.09
N LEU A 59 -12.16 -8.36 11.97
CA LEU A 59 -10.72 -8.37 12.21
C LEU A 59 -10.14 -9.72 11.83
N THR A 60 -9.02 -9.73 11.11
CA THR A 60 -8.31 -10.98 10.81
C THR A 60 -7.11 -11.16 11.73
N LEU A 61 -6.92 -12.38 12.23
CA LEU A 61 -5.84 -12.72 13.15
C LEU A 61 -5.25 -14.09 12.78
N ARG A 62 -3.92 -14.23 12.86
CA ARG A 62 -3.27 -15.53 12.68
C ARG A 62 -3.53 -16.45 13.86
N LEU A 63 -3.59 -17.77 13.61
CA LEU A 63 -3.81 -18.76 14.65
C LEU A 63 -2.70 -18.76 15.73
N ASP A 64 -1.46 -18.43 15.34
CA ASP A 64 -0.34 -18.33 16.27
C ASP A 64 -0.50 -17.14 17.23
N ASP A 65 -1.07 -16.04 16.74
CA ASP A 65 -1.40 -14.86 17.54
C ASP A 65 -2.67 -15.10 18.39
N ALA A 66 -3.68 -15.73 17.81
CA ALA A 66 -4.91 -16.13 18.51
C ALA A 66 -4.65 -17.11 19.68
N ALA A 67 -3.63 -17.95 19.58
CA ALA A 67 -3.22 -18.87 20.65
C ALA A 67 -2.68 -18.14 21.89
N ARG A 68 -2.33 -16.85 21.78
CA ARG A 68 -1.83 -16.03 22.89
C ARG A 68 -2.94 -15.26 23.61
N ILE A 69 -4.17 -15.29 23.08
CA ILE A 69 -5.31 -14.57 23.64
C ILE A 69 -6.20 -15.57 24.37
N GLY A 70 -6.27 -15.44 25.69
CA GLY A 70 -7.11 -16.27 26.56
C GLY A 70 -8.55 -15.78 26.53
N VAL A 71 -9.51 -16.70 26.35
CA VAL A 71 -10.95 -16.38 26.29
C VAL A 71 -11.79 -17.33 27.11
N THR A 72 -12.97 -16.89 27.51
CA THR A 72 -14.01 -17.70 28.16
C THR A 72 -15.27 -17.66 27.31
N LEU A 73 -15.91 -18.82 27.07
CA LEU A 73 -17.16 -18.85 26.30
C LEU A 73 -18.22 -17.96 26.94
N ALA A 74 -18.84 -17.08 26.15
CA ALA A 74 -19.96 -16.27 26.60
C ALA A 74 -21.17 -17.19 26.83
N LYS A 75 -21.86 -17.05 27.97
CA LYS A 75 -23.21 -17.59 28.13
C LYS A 75 -24.11 -16.83 27.15
N ALA A 76 -24.97 -17.57 26.44
CA ALA A 76 -25.82 -17.09 25.34
C ALA A 76 -26.14 -15.60 25.38
N PRO A 77 -25.96 -14.86 24.26
CA PRO A 77 -26.02 -13.41 24.26
C PRO A 77 -27.33 -12.91 24.82
N ALA A 78 -27.28 -12.09 25.86
CA ALA A 78 -28.44 -11.33 26.31
C ALA A 78 -28.90 -10.47 25.15
N ALA A 79 -30.18 -10.56 24.76
CA ALA A 79 -30.75 -9.79 23.67
C ALA A 79 -30.42 -8.31 23.89
N ARG A 80 -29.53 -7.74 23.04
CA ARG A 80 -29.20 -6.32 23.07
C ARG A 80 -30.51 -5.55 22.92
N LYS A 81 -30.82 -4.67 23.86
CA LYS A 81 -31.96 -3.78 23.81
C LYS A 81 -31.94 -3.04 22.48
N THR A 82 -32.98 -3.23 21.68
CA THR A 82 -33.18 -2.49 20.43
C THR A 82 -33.27 -1.00 20.76
N ALA A 83 -32.47 -0.22 20.05
CA ALA A 83 -32.44 1.23 20.18
C ALA A 83 -33.82 1.86 20.04
N ALA A 84 -34.04 2.91 20.81
CA ALA A 84 -35.26 3.71 20.82
C ALA A 84 -35.63 4.29 19.47
N GLU A 85 -36.91 4.56 19.27
CA GLU A 85 -37.54 5.10 18.07
C GLU A 85 -36.74 6.25 17.43
N SER A 86 -36.73 6.27 16.09
CA SER A 86 -36.03 7.25 15.26
C SER A 86 -36.47 8.69 15.59
N GLU A 87 -35.69 9.41 16.35
CA GLU A 87 -35.78 10.87 16.39
C GLU A 87 -35.38 11.43 15.02
N LYS A 88 -36.06 12.52 14.61
CA LYS A 88 -35.70 13.23 13.36
C LYS A 88 -34.23 13.65 13.40
N PRO A 89 -33.50 13.56 12.28
CA PRO A 89 -32.14 14.07 12.21
C PRO A 89 -32.13 15.53 12.63
N VAL A 90 -31.29 15.88 13.61
CA VAL A 90 -31.07 17.27 14.00
C VAL A 90 -30.04 17.84 13.04
N GLU A 91 -30.35 18.97 12.40
CA GLU A 91 -29.38 19.67 11.55
C GLU A 91 -28.21 20.14 12.39
N HIS A 92 -27.03 20.16 11.79
CA HIS A 92 -25.82 20.70 12.43
C HIS A 92 -26.01 22.21 12.68
N PRO A 93 -25.70 22.70 13.88
CA PRO A 93 -26.01 24.08 14.27
C PRO A 93 -25.27 25.17 13.51
N GLY A 94 -24.17 24.88 12.79
CA GLY A 94 -23.34 25.85 12.09
C GLY A 94 -22.32 26.55 12.97
N LEU A 95 -21.51 27.41 12.35
CA LEU A 95 -20.48 28.20 13.04
C LEU A 95 -21.12 29.26 13.97
N GLY A 96 -20.67 29.30 15.21
CA GLY A 96 -20.97 30.41 16.12
C GLY A 96 -22.22 30.25 16.97
N GLU A 97 -22.68 29.06 17.24
CA GLU A 97 -23.76 28.79 18.17
C GLU A 97 -23.39 29.07 19.64
N GLY A 98 -23.20 30.34 19.93
CA GLY A 98 -23.31 30.84 21.30
C GLY A 98 -22.39 30.21 22.34
N GLY A 99 -21.16 29.85 22.00
CA GLY A 99 -20.15 29.53 22.99
C GLY A 99 -20.26 28.16 23.68
N ARG A 100 -21.01 27.20 23.13
CA ARG A 100 -21.05 25.84 23.70
C ARG A 100 -19.76 25.05 23.44
N TYR A 101 -19.13 25.21 22.29
CA TYR A 101 -17.92 24.52 21.87
C TYR A 101 -16.76 25.45 21.59
N HIS A 102 -17.04 26.74 21.31
CA HIS A 102 -16.08 27.81 21.03
C HIS A 102 -16.12 28.81 22.19
N THR A 103 -15.25 28.66 23.16
CA THR A 103 -15.17 29.61 24.28
C THR A 103 -14.21 30.74 23.92
N LYS A 104 -14.73 31.94 23.72
CA LYS A 104 -13.93 33.16 23.46
C LYS A 104 -12.80 33.43 24.48
N LYS A 105 -12.87 32.83 25.66
CA LYS A 105 -11.85 32.99 26.73
C LYS A 105 -10.51 32.29 26.43
N GLY A 106 -10.47 31.36 25.46
CA GLY A 106 -9.25 30.64 25.04
C GLY A 106 -8.76 31.00 23.65
N GLU A 107 -9.43 31.93 22.95
CA GLU A 107 -9.05 32.31 21.59
C GLU A 107 -7.71 33.06 21.59
N ASN A 108 -6.77 32.55 20.78
CA ASN A 108 -5.50 33.19 20.50
C ASN A 108 -5.31 33.24 18.97
N PRO A 109 -6.02 34.16 18.30
CA PRO A 109 -6.06 34.16 16.85
C PRO A 109 -4.67 34.40 16.23
N LEU A 110 -4.37 33.57 15.22
CA LEU A 110 -3.15 33.74 14.44
C LEU A 110 -3.19 35.06 13.65
N PRO A 111 -2.02 35.72 13.41
CA PRO A 111 -1.93 36.91 12.63
C PRO A 111 -2.56 36.72 11.24
N ASP A 112 -3.23 37.81 10.75
CA ASP A 112 -3.80 37.76 9.40
C ASP A 112 -2.70 37.55 8.35
N GLY A 113 -2.97 36.66 7.38
CA GLY A 113 -2.00 36.25 6.36
C GLY A 113 -1.12 35.07 6.73
N THR A 114 -1.24 34.51 7.93
CA THR A 114 -0.56 33.27 8.29
C THR A 114 -1.11 32.11 7.45
N THR A 115 -0.23 31.32 6.83
CA THR A 115 -0.63 30.11 6.11
C THR A 115 -1.10 29.07 7.11
N LEU A 116 -2.36 28.62 6.96
CA LEU A 116 -2.93 27.58 7.81
C LEU A 116 -2.55 26.21 7.28
N THR A 117 -1.94 25.39 8.13
CA THR A 117 -1.49 24.03 7.80
C THR A 117 -2.37 22.99 8.47
N PHE A 118 -2.87 22.04 7.69
CA PHE A 118 -3.77 21.00 8.19
C PHE A 118 -3.17 19.61 8.01
N ALA A 119 -3.26 18.79 9.04
CA ALA A 119 -3.02 17.35 8.97
C ALA A 119 -4.35 16.64 8.76
N LEU A 120 -4.48 15.89 7.66
CA LEU A 120 -5.64 15.04 7.41
C LEU A 120 -5.36 13.64 7.98
N ALA A 121 -5.99 13.31 9.11
CA ALA A 121 -5.76 12.08 9.85
C ALA A 121 -7.03 11.23 9.95
N GLY A 122 -6.87 9.90 10.01
CA GLY A 122 -7.98 8.96 10.18
C GLY A 122 -7.58 7.53 9.84
N ASN A 123 -8.47 6.59 10.09
CA ASN A 123 -8.22 5.17 9.88
C ASN A 123 -8.06 4.83 8.39
N GLN A 124 -7.57 3.63 8.10
CA GLN A 124 -7.61 3.10 6.73
C GLN A 124 -9.06 2.98 6.28
N ASN A 125 -9.33 3.22 5.02
CA ASN A 125 -10.66 3.13 4.39
C ASN A 125 -11.75 4.10 4.91
N CYS A 126 -11.45 5.06 5.78
CA CYS A 126 -12.42 6.07 6.24
C CYS A 126 -12.76 7.16 5.22
N GLY A 127 -12.11 7.14 4.03
CA GLY A 127 -12.37 8.10 2.93
C GLY A 127 -11.43 9.30 2.89
N LYS A 128 -10.24 9.27 3.55
CA LYS A 128 -9.23 10.35 3.56
C LYS A 128 -8.86 10.86 2.19
N THR A 129 -8.39 9.98 1.33
CA THR A 129 -7.93 10.36 -0.02
C THR A 129 -9.09 10.94 -0.86
N THR A 130 -10.32 10.45 -0.68
CA THR A 130 -11.50 11.02 -1.34
C THR A 130 -11.72 12.45 -0.88
N LEU A 131 -11.69 12.69 0.44
CA LEU A 131 -11.83 14.05 0.99
C LEU A 131 -10.68 14.95 0.57
N PHE A 132 -9.44 14.48 0.63
CA PHE A 132 -8.27 15.23 0.19
C PHE A 132 -8.40 15.70 -1.27
N ASN A 133 -8.87 14.82 -2.17
CA ASN A 133 -9.11 15.15 -3.56
C ASN A 133 -10.27 16.17 -3.74
N GLN A 134 -11.29 16.14 -2.89
CA GLN A 134 -12.36 17.14 -2.90
C GLN A 134 -11.83 18.50 -2.44
N LEU A 135 -11.03 18.54 -1.38
CA LEU A 135 -10.45 19.77 -0.82
C LEU A 135 -9.45 20.43 -1.78
N THR A 136 -8.51 19.67 -2.34
CA THR A 136 -7.36 20.20 -3.07
C THR A 136 -7.51 20.19 -4.59
N GLY A 137 -8.26 19.27 -5.15
CA GLY A 137 -8.46 19.11 -6.59
C GLY A 137 -7.18 18.74 -7.33
N SER A 138 -6.83 19.52 -8.37
CA SER A 138 -5.62 19.33 -9.17
C SER A 138 -4.35 19.96 -8.57
N ASN A 139 -4.49 20.74 -7.50
CA ASN A 139 -3.39 21.48 -6.85
C ASN A 139 -2.71 20.61 -5.79
N GLN A 140 -2.12 19.50 -6.19
CA GLN A 140 -1.47 18.54 -5.29
C GLN A 140 0.04 18.47 -5.57
N HIS A 141 0.82 18.40 -4.49
CA HIS A 141 2.25 18.12 -4.53
C HIS A 141 2.48 16.73 -3.95
N VAL A 142 3.18 15.89 -4.72
CA VAL A 142 3.50 14.51 -4.31
C VAL A 142 4.99 14.42 -4.03
N GLY A 143 5.35 13.96 -2.84
CA GLY A 143 6.72 13.72 -2.40
C GLY A 143 6.78 12.53 -1.46
N ASN A 144 7.88 12.37 -0.74
CA ASN A 144 7.98 11.39 0.34
C ASN A 144 8.16 12.12 1.66
N PHE A 145 7.68 11.52 2.76
CA PHE A 145 8.02 12.01 4.08
C PHE A 145 9.53 11.87 4.34
N PRO A 146 10.16 12.82 5.06
CA PRO A 146 11.60 12.77 5.30
C PRO A 146 12.06 11.46 5.95
N GLY A 147 13.11 10.84 5.38
CA GLY A 147 13.74 9.63 5.92
C GLY A 147 12.98 8.32 5.73
N VAL A 148 11.83 8.34 5.07
CA VAL A 148 11.00 7.16 4.82
C VAL A 148 10.47 7.15 3.38
N THR A 149 10.00 5.99 2.94
CA THR A 149 9.45 5.81 1.59
C THR A 149 7.91 5.87 1.54
N VAL A 150 7.32 6.53 2.52
CA VAL A 150 5.88 6.79 2.58
C VAL A 150 5.59 8.06 1.76
N ASP A 151 4.62 7.99 0.86
CA ASP A 151 4.24 9.11 0.02
C ASP A 151 3.61 10.24 0.86
N ARG A 152 4.08 11.48 0.67
CA ARG A 152 3.48 12.70 1.20
C ARG A 152 2.71 13.37 0.08
N LYS A 153 1.42 13.60 0.28
CA LYS A 153 0.60 14.42 -0.60
C LYS A 153 0.18 15.67 0.15
N SER A 154 0.46 16.83 -0.41
CA SER A 154 -0.03 18.09 0.15
C SER A 154 -0.60 18.99 -0.94
N GLY A 155 -1.47 19.93 -0.56
CA GLY A 155 -2.10 20.87 -1.48
C GLY A 155 -2.91 21.92 -0.77
N ALA A 156 -3.15 23.06 -1.44
CA ALA A 156 -4.01 24.11 -0.92
C ALA A 156 -5.49 23.75 -1.05
N ILE A 157 -6.32 24.17 -0.11
CA ILE A 157 -7.78 24.10 -0.23
C ILE A 157 -8.23 25.04 -1.36
N ARG A 158 -9.09 24.55 -2.27
CA ARG A 158 -9.52 25.27 -3.47
C ARG A 158 -10.12 26.64 -3.18
N SER A 159 -10.95 26.74 -2.13
CA SER A 159 -11.60 27.98 -1.70
C SER A 159 -10.65 28.92 -0.94
N ASN A 160 -9.53 28.42 -0.44
CA ASN A 160 -8.60 29.15 0.42
C ASN A 160 -7.13 28.86 0.05
N PRO A 161 -6.55 29.59 -0.92
CA PRO A 161 -5.18 29.34 -1.41
C PRO A 161 -4.10 29.49 -0.34
N ASN A 162 -4.37 30.25 0.75
CA ASN A 162 -3.43 30.46 1.86
C ASN A 162 -3.52 29.31 2.90
N THR A 163 -3.71 28.08 2.41
CA THR A 163 -3.77 26.89 3.24
C THR A 163 -2.91 25.78 2.65
N GLU A 164 -2.45 24.87 3.50
CA GLU A 164 -1.80 23.63 3.07
C GLU A 164 -2.41 22.46 3.83
N VAL A 165 -3.01 21.51 3.13
CA VAL A 165 -3.50 20.24 3.68
C VAL A 165 -2.52 19.15 3.32
N THR A 166 -2.05 18.39 4.31
CA THR A 166 -1.21 17.19 4.10
C THR A 166 -2.01 15.93 4.40
N ASP A 167 -2.13 15.04 3.40
CA ASP A 167 -2.75 13.72 3.55
C ASP A 167 -1.78 12.80 4.31
N LEU A 168 -2.14 12.39 5.51
CA LEU A 168 -1.36 11.47 6.33
C LEU A 168 -1.74 10.02 6.03
N PRO A 169 -0.81 9.06 6.19
CA PRO A 169 -1.14 7.65 6.09
C PRO A 169 -2.32 7.25 6.97
N GLY A 170 -3.09 6.25 6.54
CA GLY A 170 -4.16 5.69 7.35
C GLY A 170 -3.62 4.87 8.50
N ILE A 171 -3.92 5.27 9.73
CA ILE A 171 -3.45 4.61 10.94
C ILE A 171 -4.61 4.27 11.87
N TYR A 172 -4.41 3.29 12.72
CA TYR A 172 -5.40 2.89 13.72
C TYR A 172 -5.13 3.45 15.11
N SER A 173 -3.86 3.74 15.39
CA SER A 173 -3.43 4.33 16.66
C SER A 173 -2.15 5.15 16.47
N MET A 174 -1.79 5.93 17.48
CA MET A 174 -0.53 6.67 17.55
C MET A 174 0.62 5.84 18.15
N SER A 175 0.43 4.53 18.30
CA SER A 175 1.47 3.61 18.78
C SER A 175 2.43 3.27 17.66
N PRO A 176 3.77 3.26 17.89
CA PRO A 176 4.76 3.14 16.83
C PRO A 176 4.96 1.68 16.36
N TYR A 177 3.94 1.08 15.79
CA TYR A 177 3.96 -0.31 15.33
C TYR A 177 4.36 -0.43 13.85
N THR A 178 3.79 0.42 12.99
CA THR A 178 4.11 0.48 11.55
C THR A 178 4.88 1.73 11.19
N SER A 179 5.51 1.75 10.00
CA SER A 179 6.15 2.97 9.46
C SER A 179 5.16 4.12 9.27
N GLU A 180 3.91 3.80 8.94
CA GLU A 180 2.83 4.76 8.73
C GLU A 180 2.45 5.48 10.03
N GLU A 181 2.33 4.76 11.13
CA GLU A 181 2.06 5.31 12.46
C GLU A 181 3.21 6.17 12.96
N ILE A 182 4.46 5.72 12.74
CA ILE A 182 5.66 6.50 13.08
C ILE A 182 5.69 7.82 12.32
N VAL A 183 5.42 7.81 11.01
CA VAL A 183 5.41 9.00 10.14
C VAL A 183 4.33 9.98 10.56
N THR A 184 3.10 9.51 10.76
CA THR A 184 1.98 10.34 11.18
C THR A 184 2.26 11.02 12.52
N ARG A 185 2.78 10.26 13.49
CA ARG A 185 3.17 10.78 14.80
C ARG A 185 4.28 11.83 14.71
N GLN A 186 5.34 11.55 13.94
CA GLN A 186 6.44 12.49 13.75
C GLN A 186 5.98 13.77 13.06
N PHE A 187 5.07 13.67 12.09
CA PHE A 187 4.52 14.84 11.42
C PHE A 187 3.73 15.73 12.37
N ILE A 188 2.77 15.15 13.13
CA ILE A 188 1.90 15.95 14.00
C ILE A 188 2.69 16.58 15.15
N ILE A 189 3.59 15.83 15.81
CA ILE A 189 4.37 16.31 16.95
C ILE A 189 5.51 17.24 16.51
N GLY A 190 6.16 16.95 15.39
CA GLY A 190 7.35 17.68 14.91
C GLY A 190 7.01 18.91 14.08
N GLU A 191 6.15 18.79 13.07
CA GLU A 191 5.79 19.91 12.18
C GLU A 191 4.67 20.80 12.78
N LYS A 192 3.96 20.32 13.81
CA LYS A 192 2.92 21.06 14.55
C LYS A 192 1.95 21.81 13.64
N PRO A 193 1.10 21.09 12.88
CA PRO A 193 0.12 21.71 12.01
C PRO A 193 -0.79 22.67 12.80
N THR A 194 -1.28 23.73 12.18
CA THR A 194 -2.19 24.69 12.82
C THR A 194 -3.56 24.07 13.15
N GLY A 195 -3.92 22.97 12.47
CA GLY A 195 -5.14 22.21 12.76
C GLY A 195 -5.09 20.79 12.26
N ILE A 196 -5.92 19.92 12.82
CA ILE A 196 -6.12 18.54 12.40
C ILE A 196 -7.56 18.39 11.86
N ILE A 197 -7.70 17.83 10.67
CA ILE A 197 -8.99 17.34 10.16
C ILE A 197 -9.00 15.83 10.36
N ASN A 198 -9.71 15.38 11.38
CA ASN A 198 -9.81 13.95 11.69
C ASN A 198 -11.03 13.35 11.01
N ILE A 199 -10.84 12.34 10.15
CA ILE A 199 -11.90 11.66 9.42
C ILE A 199 -12.27 10.37 10.10
N VAL A 200 -13.55 10.23 10.39
CA VAL A 200 -14.17 9.08 11.06
C VAL A 200 -15.22 8.46 10.14
N ASP A 201 -15.19 7.16 9.94
CA ASP A 201 -16.24 6.40 9.26
C ASP A 201 -17.43 6.20 10.20
N ALA A 202 -18.56 6.84 9.90
CA ALA A 202 -19.78 6.74 10.68
C ALA A 202 -20.36 5.32 10.74
N THR A 203 -20.05 4.46 9.77
CA THR A 203 -20.52 3.06 9.74
C THR A 203 -19.72 2.16 10.69
N ASN A 204 -18.49 2.56 11.06
CA ASN A 204 -17.58 1.86 11.97
C ASN A 204 -17.07 2.82 13.06
N ILE A 205 -17.96 3.59 13.67
CA ILE A 205 -17.61 4.75 14.48
C ILE A 205 -16.80 4.39 15.72
N GLU A 206 -17.13 3.31 16.45
CA GLU A 206 -16.43 2.88 17.66
C GLU A 206 -14.95 2.65 17.41
N ARG A 207 -14.66 1.99 16.31
CA ARG A 207 -13.28 1.69 15.90
C ARG A 207 -12.48 2.94 15.55
N ASN A 208 -13.12 3.87 14.85
CA ASN A 208 -12.46 5.09 14.37
C ASN A 208 -12.22 6.10 15.50
N LEU A 209 -13.09 6.17 16.50
CA LEU A 209 -12.97 7.08 17.63
C LEU A 209 -11.76 6.79 18.52
N TYR A 210 -11.21 5.59 18.50
CA TYR A 210 -9.99 5.26 19.27
C TYR A 210 -8.80 6.14 18.87
N LEU A 211 -8.59 6.33 17.55
CA LEU A 211 -7.58 7.27 17.05
C LEU A 211 -7.95 8.71 17.38
N THR A 212 -9.24 9.08 17.27
CA THR A 212 -9.71 10.43 17.60
C THR A 212 -9.31 10.85 19.00
N MET A 213 -9.49 9.96 19.99
CA MET A 213 -9.12 10.25 21.37
C MET A 213 -7.62 10.48 21.53
N GLN A 214 -6.78 9.69 20.88
CA GLN A 214 -5.33 9.90 20.91
C GLN A 214 -4.89 11.20 20.22
N LEU A 215 -5.61 11.62 19.17
CA LEU A 215 -5.36 12.92 18.52
C LEU A 215 -5.77 14.10 19.42
N MET A 216 -6.86 13.95 20.18
CA MET A 216 -7.30 14.96 21.15
C MET A 216 -6.29 15.13 22.29
N GLU A 217 -5.62 14.05 22.74
CA GLU A 217 -4.56 14.12 23.75
C GLU A 217 -3.33 14.93 23.30
N LEU A 218 -3.20 15.21 21.97
CA LEU A 218 -2.13 16.05 21.42
C LEU A 218 -2.37 17.56 21.57
N ASP A 219 -3.52 17.98 22.11
CA ASP A 219 -3.86 19.36 22.38
C ASP A 219 -3.67 20.28 21.13
N THR A 220 -3.93 19.75 19.94
CA THR A 220 -3.87 20.49 18.68
C THR A 220 -5.29 20.85 18.24
N PRO A 221 -5.53 22.09 17.74
CA PRO A 221 -6.83 22.45 17.18
C PRO A 221 -7.33 21.39 16.19
N MET A 222 -8.58 20.91 16.34
CA MET A 222 -9.07 19.85 15.46
C MET A 222 -10.57 19.94 15.21
N VAL A 223 -10.98 19.39 14.06
CA VAL A 223 -12.36 19.16 13.67
C VAL A 223 -12.55 17.70 13.30
N LEU A 224 -13.68 17.11 13.69
CA LEU A 224 -14.04 15.75 13.36
C LEU A 224 -14.94 15.75 12.13
N ALA A 225 -14.47 15.18 11.03
CA ALA A 225 -15.27 14.95 9.82
C ALA A 225 -15.93 13.56 9.89
N LEU A 226 -17.20 13.51 10.20
CA LEU A 226 -17.98 12.26 10.30
C LEU A 226 -18.44 11.86 8.89
N ASN A 227 -17.66 11.01 8.24
CA ASN A 227 -17.86 10.61 6.84
C ASN A 227 -18.80 9.42 6.68
N MET A 228 -19.24 9.17 5.44
CA MET A 228 -20.17 8.09 5.07
C MET A 228 -21.57 8.23 5.73
N MET A 229 -21.97 9.46 6.03
CA MET A 229 -23.30 9.74 6.59
C MET A 229 -24.44 9.38 5.65
N ASP A 230 -24.19 9.36 4.35
CA ASP A 230 -25.14 8.88 3.34
C ASP A 230 -25.43 7.37 3.48
N GLU A 231 -24.40 6.54 3.74
CA GLU A 231 -24.56 5.12 4.01
C GLU A 231 -25.27 4.89 5.36
N MET A 232 -24.85 5.61 6.39
CA MET A 232 -25.46 5.54 7.72
C MET A 232 -26.96 5.84 7.66
N ARG A 233 -27.36 6.95 7.03
CA ARG A 233 -28.77 7.36 6.83
C ARG A 233 -29.52 6.39 5.93
N GLY A 234 -28.88 5.90 4.84
CA GLY A 234 -29.45 4.91 3.92
C GLY A 234 -29.82 3.57 4.58
N ASN A 235 -29.15 3.23 5.69
CA ASN A 235 -29.41 2.04 6.50
C ASN A 235 -30.35 2.31 7.69
N GLY A 236 -30.89 3.53 7.82
CA GLY A 236 -31.81 3.92 8.90
C GLY A 236 -31.10 4.22 10.23
N GLY A 237 -29.78 4.42 10.22
CA GLY A 237 -29.03 4.92 11.36
C GLY A 237 -28.93 6.45 11.35
N THR A 238 -28.58 7.02 12.49
CA THR A 238 -28.32 8.46 12.64
C THR A 238 -27.35 8.72 13.78
N VAL A 239 -26.75 9.91 13.78
CA VAL A 239 -25.86 10.38 14.85
C VAL A 239 -26.40 11.70 15.40
N ARG A 240 -26.45 11.81 16.70
CA ARG A 240 -26.84 13.04 17.43
C ARG A 240 -25.63 13.95 17.53
N ILE A 241 -25.37 14.72 16.46
CA ILE A 241 -24.16 15.52 16.27
C ILE A 241 -23.92 16.46 17.46
N ASN A 242 -24.90 17.29 17.85
CA ASN A 242 -24.76 18.24 18.95
C ASN A 242 -24.38 17.58 20.29
N LYS A 243 -24.92 16.39 20.54
CA LYS A 243 -24.58 15.65 21.77
C LYS A 243 -23.16 15.08 21.69
N MET A 244 -22.75 14.61 20.51
CA MET A 244 -21.40 14.11 20.28
C MET A 244 -20.36 15.23 20.44
N GLU A 245 -20.63 16.41 19.88
CA GLU A 245 -19.80 17.60 20.08
C GLU A 245 -19.67 17.99 21.57
N ALA A 246 -20.82 18.00 22.28
CA ALA A 246 -20.81 18.30 23.71
C ALA A 246 -19.97 17.32 24.53
N MET A 247 -19.98 16.04 24.16
CA MET A 247 -19.22 15.02 24.87
C MET A 247 -17.73 15.01 24.51
N LEU A 248 -17.40 15.27 23.22
CA LEU A 248 -16.02 15.32 22.75
C LEU A 248 -15.35 16.67 23.00
N GLY A 249 -16.11 17.77 22.98
CA GLY A 249 -15.56 19.12 23.11
C GLY A 249 -14.79 19.58 21.85
N ILE A 250 -15.16 19.08 20.68
CA ILE A 250 -14.64 19.46 19.36
C ILE A 250 -15.79 19.53 18.36
N PRO A 251 -15.70 20.38 17.31
CA PRO A 251 -16.70 20.40 16.25
C PRO A 251 -16.78 19.07 15.51
N VAL A 252 -18.00 18.59 15.24
CA VAL A 252 -18.30 17.36 14.49
C VAL A 252 -19.14 17.68 13.28
N VAL A 253 -18.59 17.56 12.09
CA VAL A 253 -19.27 17.88 10.85
C VAL A 253 -19.65 16.62 10.08
N PRO A 254 -20.96 16.36 9.86
CA PRO A 254 -21.41 15.20 9.10
C PRO A 254 -21.20 15.42 7.59
N ILE A 255 -20.43 14.53 6.96
CA ILE A 255 -20.10 14.65 5.54
C ILE A 255 -20.35 13.36 4.76
N SER A 256 -20.43 13.50 3.43
CA SER A 256 -20.22 12.42 2.47
C SER A 256 -19.16 12.88 1.46
N ALA A 257 -17.91 12.47 1.68
CA ALA A 257 -16.81 12.85 0.79
C ALA A 257 -17.03 12.34 -0.65
N ALA A 258 -17.67 11.16 -0.82
CA ALA A 258 -17.98 10.61 -2.13
C ALA A 258 -18.99 11.44 -2.93
N LYS A 259 -19.96 12.06 -2.25
CA LYS A 259 -21.00 12.90 -2.85
C LYS A 259 -20.69 14.40 -2.77
N ASN A 260 -19.60 14.77 -2.10
CA ASN A 260 -19.24 16.17 -1.82
C ASN A 260 -20.32 16.92 -1.00
N GLU A 261 -20.97 16.22 -0.06
CA GLU A 261 -21.96 16.79 0.86
C GLU A 261 -21.27 17.18 2.18
N GLY A 262 -21.56 18.38 2.71
CA GLY A 262 -21.02 18.89 3.98
C GLY A 262 -19.54 19.27 3.96
N VAL A 263 -18.86 19.22 2.81
CA VAL A 263 -17.41 19.48 2.71
C VAL A 263 -17.12 20.97 2.88
N ASP A 264 -17.95 21.86 2.36
CA ASP A 264 -17.75 23.32 2.51
C ASP A 264 -17.91 23.72 3.98
N GLU A 265 -18.89 23.20 4.69
CA GLU A 265 -19.13 23.40 6.12
C GLU A 265 -17.91 22.88 6.95
N LEU A 266 -17.37 21.70 6.58
CA LEU A 266 -16.15 21.18 7.19
C LEU A 266 -14.97 22.14 7.02
N VAL A 267 -14.80 22.72 5.84
CA VAL A 267 -13.73 23.69 5.56
C VAL A 267 -13.89 24.93 6.43
N ASP A 268 -15.11 25.48 6.55
CA ASP A 268 -15.38 26.66 7.36
C ASP A 268 -15.05 26.41 8.83
N HIS A 269 -15.45 25.26 9.38
CA HIS A 269 -15.09 24.87 10.76
C HIS A 269 -13.58 24.66 10.92
N ALA A 270 -12.90 23.98 9.98
CA ALA A 270 -11.48 23.76 10.05
C ALA A 270 -10.68 25.08 10.03
N LEU A 271 -11.06 26.01 9.15
CA LEU A 271 -10.44 27.33 9.07
C LEU A 271 -10.65 28.15 10.36
N HIS A 272 -11.87 28.10 10.91
CA HIS A 272 -12.20 28.80 12.16
C HIS A 272 -11.35 28.27 13.33
N VAL A 273 -11.40 26.97 13.57
CA VAL A 273 -10.66 26.31 14.66
C VAL A 273 -9.14 26.56 14.55
N ALA A 274 -8.58 26.47 13.34
CA ALA A 274 -7.16 26.71 13.11
C ALA A 274 -6.80 28.20 13.27
N LYS A 275 -7.61 29.13 12.76
CA LYS A 275 -7.36 30.58 12.86
C LYS A 275 -7.40 31.05 14.30
N TYR A 276 -8.37 30.61 15.09
CA TYR A 276 -8.55 31.02 16.47
C TYR A 276 -7.82 30.15 17.48
N GLN A 277 -7.10 29.09 17.00
CA GLN A 277 -6.35 28.14 17.84
C GLN A 277 -7.21 27.48 18.91
N GLU A 278 -8.43 27.10 18.53
CA GLU A 278 -9.37 26.45 19.44
C GLU A 278 -8.94 25.01 19.72
N ARG A 279 -8.56 24.76 20.96
CA ARG A 279 -8.10 23.43 21.40
C ARG A 279 -9.24 22.53 21.80
N PRO A 280 -9.07 21.20 21.79
CA PRO A 280 -10.08 20.27 22.26
C PRO A 280 -10.55 20.61 23.68
N GLY A 281 -11.85 20.77 23.87
CA GLY A 281 -12.44 21.10 25.17
C GLY A 281 -12.36 19.97 26.18
N ARG A 282 -12.06 18.74 25.70
CA ARG A 282 -11.88 17.55 26.53
C ARG A 282 -10.62 16.82 26.09
N MET A 283 -9.73 16.57 27.02
CA MET A 283 -8.54 15.73 26.84
C MET A 283 -8.52 14.58 27.85
N ASP A 284 -9.36 14.64 28.88
CA ASP A 284 -9.48 13.64 29.91
C ASP A 284 -10.67 12.72 29.66
N PHE A 285 -10.38 11.45 29.49
CA PHE A 285 -11.37 10.39 29.18
C PHE A 285 -11.57 9.44 30.36
N CYS A 286 -10.89 9.67 31.49
CA CYS A 286 -11.06 8.91 32.72
C CYS A 286 -11.87 9.72 33.74
N GLY A 287 -12.98 9.15 34.19
CA GLY A 287 -13.77 9.72 35.30
C GLY A 287 -13.15 9.42 36.67
N GLU A 288 -13.33 10.32 37.61
CA GLU A 288 -12.91 10.09 39.01
C GLU A 288 -13.59 8.85 39.63
N GLU A 289 -14.79 8.54 39.18
CA GLU A 289 -15.60 7.41 39.67
C GLU A 289 -15.42 6.15 38.80
N ASP A 290 -14.87 6.26 37.61
CA ASP A 290 -14.70 5.14 36.68
C ASP A 290 -13.74 4.09 37.28
N HIS A 291 -14.29 2.92 37.55
CA HIS A 291 -13.54 1.80 38.14
C HIS A 291 -12.72 2.17 39.38
N GLY A 292 -13.26 3.03 40.25
CA GLY A 292 -12.61 3.51 41.46
C GLY A 292 -11.52 4.57 41.25
N GLY A 293 -11.42 5.16 40.04
CA GLY A 293 -10.53 6.26 39.73
C GLY A 293 -9.05 5.90 39.64
N ALA A 294 -8.67 4.61 39.58
CA ALA A 294 -7.28 4.19 39.61
C ALA A 294 -6.48 4.73 38.42
N VAL A 295 -7.03 4.65 37.22
CA VAL A 295 -6.40 5.16 35.97
C VAL A 295 -6.31 6.69 36.02
N HIS A 296 -7.36 7.36 36.52
CA HIS A 296 -7.39 8.83 36.66
C HIS A 296 -6.24 9.29 37.59
N ARG A 297 -6.13 8.73 38.80
CA ARG A 297 -5.06 9.08 39.73
C ARG A 297 -3.66 8.80 39.17
N CYS A 298 -3.50 7.67 38.47
CA CYS A 298 -2.22 7.32 37.81
C CYS A 298 -1.80 8.37 36.79
N ILE A 299 -2.66 8.68 35.84
CA ILE A 299 -2.33 9.62 34.76
C ILE A 299 -2.08 11.02 35.31
N HIS A 300 -2.94 11.52 36.20
CA HIS A 300 -2.78 12.83 36.82
C HIS A 300 -1.52 12.92 37.70
N GLY A 301 -1.19 11.87 38.46
CA GLY A 301 0.06 11.80 39.23
C GLY A 301 1.30 11.88 38.30
N ILE A 302 1.28 11.17 37.20
CA ILE A 302 2.38 11.22 36.22
C ILE A 302 2.46 12.60 35.52
N ILE A 303 1.32 13.21 35.16
CA ILE A 303 1.29 14.56 34.57
C ILE A 303 2.08 15.54 35.44
N HIS A 304 1.85 15.56 36.74
CA HIS A 304 2.55 16.47 37.64
C HIS A 304 4.07 16.22 37.71
N LEU A 305 4.50 14.96 37.56
CA LEU A 305 5.92 14.63 37.56
C LEU A 305 6.65 15.00 36.28
N ILE A 306 5.96 14.96 35.13
CA ILE A 306 6.60 15.12 33.81
C ILE A 306 6.33 16.45 33.11
N GLU A 307 5.56 17.36 33.74
CA GLU A 307 5.09 18.59 33.08
C GLU A 307 6.25 19.43 32.51
N ASP A 308 7.31 19.64 33.31
CA ASP A 308 8.47 20.41 32.87
C ASP A 308 9.27 19.70 31.76
N HIS A 309 9.45 18.40 31.87
CA HIS A 309 10.11 17.56 30.88
C HIS A 309 9.36 17.54 29.55
N ALA A 310 8.04 17.38 29.60
CA ALA A 310 7.17 17.37 28.43
C ALA A 310 7.17 18.73 27.74
N ARG A 311 7.11 19.82 28.51
CA ARG A 311 7.21 21.21 27.99
C ARG A 311 8.57 21.46 27.33
N ALA A 312 9.66 21.01 27.95
CA ALA A 312 11.01 21.14 27.40
C ALA A 312 11.19 20.31 26.10
N ALA A 313 10.58 19.12 26.03
CA ALA A 313 10.58 18.29 24.83
C ALA A 313 9.58 18.77 23.76
N GLY A 314 8.70 19.73 24.07
CA GLY A 314 7.66 20.21 23.17
C GLY A 314 6.57 19.19 22.86
N ILE A 315 6.36 18.23 23.75
CA ILE A 315 5.35 17.15 23.66
C ILE A 315 4.18 17.51 24.58
N PRO A 316 2.91 17.38 24.14
CA PRO A 316 1.75 17.59 24.98
C PRO A 316 1.76 16.68 26.20
N VAL A 317 1.57 17.26 27.39
CA VAL A 317 1.80 16.58 28.68
C VAL A 317 0.88 15.36 28.84
N ARG A 318 -0.40 15.49 28.50
CA ARG A 318 -1.38 14.39 28.58
C ARG A 318 -1.00 13.21 27.70
N PHE A 319 -0.64 13.49 26.44
CA PHE A 319 -0.17 12.47 25.50
C PHE A 319 1.11 11.79 26.02
N ALA A 320 2.05 12.57 26.57
CA ALA A 320 3.28 12.03 27.13
C ALA A 320 2.98 11.09 28.32
N ALA A 321 2.07 11.48 29.23
CA ALA A 321 1.70 10.69 30.40
C ALA A 321 1.04 9.36 29.99
N THR A 322 0.04 9.39 29.11
CA THR A 322 -0.63 8.16 28.65
C THR A 322 0.33 7.23 27.93
N LYS A 323 1.24 7.75 27.08
CA LYS A 323 2.25 6.96 26.38
C LYS A 323 3.33 6.39 27.30
N LEU A 324 3.70 7.09 28.39
CA LEU A 324 4.58 6.54 29.42
C LEU A 324 3.92 5.35 30.14
N VAL A 325 2.63 5.48 30.51
CA VAL A 325 1.89 4.36 31.09
C VAL A 325 1.84 3.16 30.13
N GLU A 326 1.60 3.38 28.85
CA GLU A 326 1.63 2.34 27.81
C GLU A 326 3.04 1.73 27.59
N GLY A 327 4.12 2.32 28.15
CA GLY A 327 5.49 1.84 28.03
C GLY A 327 6.18 2.25 26.71
N ASP A 328 5.84 3.40 26.13
CA ASP A 328 6.43 3.92 24.90
C ASP A 328 7.87 4.42 25.13
N GLN A 329 8.85 3.61 24.75
CA GLN A 329 10.27 3.90 24.88
C GLN A 329 10.74 5.18 24.17
N ARG A 330 10.05 5.60 23.10
CA ARG A 330 10.41 6.83 22.36
C ARG A 330 10.03 8.06 23.16
N ILE A 331 8.89 8.05 23.83
CA ILE A 331 8.49 9.14 24.73
C ILE A 331 9.39 9.15 25.95
N GLU A 332 9.65 8.00 26.57
CA GLU A 332 10.56 7.92 27.71
C GLU A 332 11.94 8.51 27.39
N ALA A 333 12.51 8.15 26.22
CA ALA A 333 13.79 8.69 25.77
C ALA A 333 13.73 10.21 25.47
N ALA A 334 12.62 10.72 24.95
CA ALA A 334 12.45 12.13 24.61
C ALA A 334 12.32 13.01 25.85
N LEU A 335 11.70 12.53 26.91
CA LEU A 335 11.50 13.26 28.17
C LEU A 335 12.76 13.37 29.00
N LYS A 336 13.77 12.51 28.79
CA LYS A 336 15.06 12.53 29.52
C LYS A 336 14.90 12.52 31.05
N LEU A 337 13.99 11.69 31.55
CA LEU A 337 13.71 11.54 33.00
C LEU A 337 14.91 10.99 33.71
N ASP A 338 15.11 11.45 34.97
CA ASP A 338 16.11 10.88 35.85
C ASP A 338 15.69 9.51 36.39
N GLN A 339 16.60 8.84 37.12
CA GLN A 339 16.33 7.50 37.63
C GLN A 339 15.24 7.49 38.72
N ASN A 340 15.22 8.53 39.58
CA ASN A 340 14.24 8.63 40.68
C ASN A 340 12.83 8.89 40.12
N GLU A 341 12.73 9.75 39.10
CA GLU A 341 11.47 10.03 38.41
C GLU A 341 10.91 8.76 37.77
N LYS A 342 11.76 7.97 37.09
CA LYS A 342 11.36 6.69 36.48
C LYS A 342 10.86 5.70 37.53
N GLU A 343 11.55 5.58 38.64
CA GLU A 343 11.14 4.69 39.76
C GLU A 343 9.81 5.14 40.38
N MET A 344 9.59 6.46 40.54
CA MET A 344 8.33 7.00 41.03
C MET A 344 7.18 6.77 40.05
N ILE A 345 7.39 7.00 38.76
CA ILE A 345 6.40 6.72 37.71
C ILE A 345 6.05 5.22 37.72
N GLU A 346 7.06 4.34 37.79
CA GLU A 346 6.81 2.90 37.80
C GLU A 346 6.03 2.48 39.05
N HIS A 347 6.30 3.10 40.21
CA HIS A 347 5.55 2.84 41.44
C HIS A 347 4.07 3.21 41.31
N ILE A 348 3.78 4.38 40.71
CA ILE A 348 2.39 4.83 40.45
C ILE A 348 1.68 3.89 39.48
N ILE A 349 2.37 3.44 38.43
CA ILE A 349 1.82 2.51 37.45
C ILE A 349 1.51 1.15 38.10
N VAL A 350 2.44 0.59 38.88
CA VAL A 350 2.25 -0.70 39.56
C VAL A 350 1.08 -0.63 40.54
N GLN A 351 0.92 0.49 41.24
CA GLN A 351 -0.23 0.70 42.15
C GLN A 351 -1.54 0.66 41.32
N MET A 352 -1.62 1.33 40.18
CA MET A 352 -2.78 1.33 39.31
C MET A 352 -3.09 -0.09 38.79
N GLU A 353 -2.06 -0.85 38.37
CA GLU A 353 -2.20 -2.24 37.94
C GLU A 353 -2.79 -3.13 39.03
N GLN A 354 -2.34 -2.98 40.28
CA GLN A 354 -2.87 -3.73 41.42
C GLN A 354 -4.31 -3.37 41.76
N GLU A 355 -4.64 -2.08 41.75
CA GLU A 355 -6.01 -1.61 42.03
C GLU A 355 -6.98 -2.00 40.89
N ARG A 356 -6.53 -1.96 39.63
CA ARG A 356 -7.37 -2.22 38.48
C ARG A 356 -7.49 -3.71 38.15
N GLY A 357 -6.51 -4.52 38.53
CA GLY A 357 -6.43 -5.94 38.13
C GLY A 357 -6.14 -6.15 36.65
N LEU A 358 -5.71 -5.12 35.94
CA LEU A 358 -5.30 -5.12 34.53
C LEU A 358 -3.86 -4.59 34.42
N ASP A 359 -3.11 -5.07 33.47
CA ASP A 359 -1.82 -4.47 33.14
C ASP A 359 -1.99 -3.06 32.55
N ARG A 360 -0.94 -2.27 32.61
CA ARG A 360 -0.90 -0.85 32.22
C ARG A 360 -1.46 -0.55 30.84
N ALA A 361 -1.08 -1.33 29.84
CA ALA A 361 -1.52 -1.12 28.47
C ALA A 361 -3.00 -1.47 28.27
N ALA A 362 -3.46 -2.57 28.89
CA ALA A 362 -4.86 -2.96 28.87
C ALA A 362 -5.74 -1.97 29.65
N ALA A 363 -5.26 -1.42 30.76
CA ALA A 363 -6.00 -0.42 31.54
C ALA A 363 -6.23 0.89 30.76
N ILE A 364 -5.23 1.36 30.01
CA ILE A 364 -5.37 2.56 29.16
C ILE A 364 -6.31 2.28 27.96
N ALA A 365 -6.19 1.11 27.32
CA ALA A 365 -7.08 0.75 26.22
C ALA A 365 -8.52 0.61 26.70
N ASP A 366 -8.75 -0.05 27.81
CA ASP A 366 -10.07 -0.22 28.44
C ASP A 366 -10.70 1.14 28.82
N MET A 367 -9.94 2.06 29.40
CA MET A 367 -10.41 3.43 29.67
C MET A 367 -10.94 4.11 28.38
N ARG A 368 -10.18 4.04 27.28
CA ARG A 368 -10.60 4.67 26.02
C ARG A 368 -11.85 3.99 25.42
N PHE A 369 -11.88 2.67 25.37
CA PHE A 369 -13.04 1.94 24.87
C PHE A 369 -14.28 2.13 25.75
N HIS A 370 -14.12 2.20 27.06
CA HIS A 370 -15.22 2.50 27.98
C HIS A 370 -15.86 3.86 27.65
N PHE A 371 -15.04 4.90 27.48
CA PHE A 371 -15.55 6.22 27.07
C PHE A 371 -16.20 6.18 25.68
N ILE A 372 -15.61 5.48 24.71
CA ILE A 372 -16.17 5.31 23.37
C ILE A 372 -17.54 4.64 23.44
N HIS A 373 -17.68 3.59 24.24
CA HIS A 373 -18.97 2.91 24.43
C HIS A 373 -20.03 3.85 25.00
N GLN A 374 -19.71 4.61 26.04
CA GLN A 374 -20.63 5.61 26.61
C GLN A 374 -21.02 6.67 25.57
N LEU A 375 -20.05 7.17 24.81
CA LEU A 375 -20.28 8.16 23.76
C LEU A 375 -21.22 7.60 22.67
N VAL A 376 -20.93 6.41 22.15
CA VAL A 376 -21.69 5.80 21.06
C VAL A 376 -23.10 5.40 21.52
N GLU A 377 -23.26 4.85 22.72
CA GLU A 377 -24.58 4.51 23.28
C GLU A 377 -25.49 5.74 23.39
N GLN A 378 -24.91 6.88 23.71
CA GLN A 378 -25.68 8.11 23.88
C GLN A 378 -25.92 8.91 22.60
N THR A 379 -25.07 8.75 21.59
CA THR A 379 -25.05 9.63 20.40
C THR A 379 -25.39 8.93 19.11
N VAL A 380 -25.20 7.61 19.00
CA VAL A 380 -25.37 6.86 17.75
C VAL A 380 -26.58 5.96 17.81
N VAL A 381 -27.51 6.14 16.88
CA VAL A 381 -28.63 5.21 16.63
C VAL A 381 -28.15 4.26 15.54
N LYS A 382 -27.73 3.05 15.92
CA LYS A 382 -27.22 2.05 14.98
C LYS A 382 -28.35 1.52 14.08
N PRO A 383 -28.10 1.33 12.78
CA PRO A 383 -29.04 0.63 11.91
C PRO A 383 -29.21 -0.82 12.36
N ARG A 384 -30.38 -1.41 12.12
CA ARG A 384 -30.68 -2.79 12.53
C ARG A 384 -29.75 -3.81 11.87
N GLN A 385 -29.42 -3.63 10.58
CA GLN A 385 -28.39 -4.37 9.83
C GLN A 385 -27.92 -3.51 8.65
N SER A 386 -26.61 -3.39 8.45
CA SER A 386 -26.05 -2.72 7.27
C SER A 386 -26.26 -3.58 6.03
N LYS A 387 -26.91 -3.01 5.01
CA LYS A 387 -27.12 -3.68 3.70
C LYS A 387 -25.79 -4.01 3.03
N GLU A 388 -24.80 -3.15 3.23
CA GLU A 388 -23.44 -3.29 2.72
C GLU A 388 -22.74 -4.49 3.37
N GLN A 389 -22.85 -4.65 4.69
CA GLN A 389 -22.31 -5.80 5.41
C GLN A 389 -22.96 -7.11 4.96
N LEU A 390 -24.31 -7.15 4.84
CA LEU A 390 -25.01 -8.34 4.35
C LEU A 390 -24.58 -8.73 2.94
N ARG A 391 -24.46 -7.74 2.03
CA ARG A 391 -23.98 -7.97 0.67
C ARG A 391 -22.53 -8.46 0.67
N SER A 392 -21.68 -7.85 1.48
CA SER A 392 -20.27 -8.26 1.61
C SER A 392 -20.16 -9.69 2.13
N ALA A 393 -20.93 -10.07 3.14
CA ALA A 393 -20.94 -11.44 3.65
C ALA A 393 -21.43 -12.46 2.60
N GLN A 394 -22.43 -12.11 1.77
CA GLN A 394 -22.87 -12.97 0.67
C GLN A 394 -21.80 -13.16 -0.40
N ILE A 395 -21.12 -12.08 -0.80
CA ILE A 395 -20.01 -12.12 -1.76
C ILE A 395 -18.85 -12.93 -1.19
N ASP A 396 -18.50 -12.68 0.05
CA ASP A 396 -17.38 -13.36 0.74
C ASP A 396 -17.62 -14.86 0.90
N ARG A 397 -18.86 -15.31 1.02
CA ARG A 397 -19.20 -16.75 1.03
C ARG A 397 -18.68 -17.47 -0.21
N PHE A 398 -18.63 -16.79 -1.36
CA PHE A 398 -18.08 -17.32 -2.61
C PHE A 398 -16.61 -16.99 -2.76
N LEU A 399 -16.20 -15.72 -2.61
CA LEU A 399 -14.84 -15.25 -2.90
C LEU A 399 -13.79 -15.68 -1.86
N THR A 400 -14.21 -15.98 -0.63
CA THR A 400 -13.32 -16.47 0.44
C THR A 400 -13.71 -17.89 0.91
N GLY A 401 -14.58 -18.57 0.18
CA GLY A 401 -15.01 -19.94 0.50
C GLY A 401 -13.88 -20.96 0.38
N ARG A 402 -13.93 -22.01 1.20
CA ARG A 402 -12.86 -23.03 1.31
C ARG A 402 -12.40 -23.64 -0.01
N TYR A 403 -13.33 -23.89 -0.94
CA TYR A 403 -13.03 -24.51 -2.24
C TYR A 403 -13.16 -23.53 -3.42
N THR A 404 -13.84 -22.41 -3.24
CA THR A 404 -14.15 -21.45 -4.31
C THR A 404 -13.16 -20.29 -4.38
N ALA A 405 -12.46 -19.96 -3.29
CA ALA A 405 -11.59 -18.80 -3.23
C ALA A 405 -10.46 -18.83 -4.25
N ILE A 406 -9.70 -19.92 -4.33
CA ILE A 406 -8.57 -20.02 -5.27
C ILE A 406 -9.06 -20.08 -6.73
N PRO A 407 -10.04 -20.91 -7.11
CA PRO A 407 -10.61 -20.88 -8.46
C PRO A 407 -11.19 -19.53 -8.85
N ALA A 408 -11.92 -18.85 -7.94
CA ALA A 408 -12.46 -17.51 -8.18
C ALA A 408 -11.34 -16.49 -8.41
N PHE A 409 -10.30 -16.52 -7.58
CA PHE A 409 -9.12 -15.68 -7.72
C PHE A 409 -8.44 -15.88 -9.08
N VAL A 410 -8.17 -17.13 -9.45
CA VAL A 410 -7.55 -17.46 -10.76
C VAL A 410 -8.44 -17.00 -11.91
N GLY A 411 -9.77 -17.21 -11.82
CA GLY A 411 -10.72 -16.79 -12.84
C GLY A 411 -10.78 -15.27 -13.00
N ILE A 412 -10.83 -14.50 -11.90
CA ILE A 412 -10.85 -13.03 -11.92
C ILE A 412 -9.52 -12.51 -12.52
N MET A 413 -8.38 -13.03 -12.08
CA MET A 413 -7.08 -12.62 -12.62
C MET A 413 -6.91 -12.98 -14.09
N ALA A 414 -7.36 -14.18 -14.50
CA ALA A 414 -7.36 -14.57 -15.90
C ALA A 414 -8.22 -13.64 -16.77
N LEU A 415 -9.41 -13.25 -16.26
CA LEU A 415 -10.28 -12.28 -16.93
C LEU A 415 -9.61 -10.91 -17.06
N VAL A 416 -9.01 -10.40 -15.98
CA VAL A 416 -8.28 -9.12 -15.99
C VAL A 416 -7.15 -9.15 -17.02
N PHE A 417 -6.34 -10.20 -17.02
CA PHE A 417 -5.24 -10.34 -17.98
C PHE A 417 -5.74 -10.52 -19.41
N TYR A 418 -6.79 -11.29 -19.63
CA TYR A 418 -7.40 -11.46 -20.94
C TYR A 418 -7.93 -10.13 -21.51
N LEU A 419 -8.64 -9.34 -20.71
CA LEU A 419 -9.12 -8.02 -21.13
C LEU A 419 -7.98 -7.04 -21.36
N THR A 420 -6.94 -7.08 -20.52
CA THR A 420 -5.79 -6.17 -20.63
C THR A 420 -4.91 -6.49 -21.84
N PHE A 421 -4.50 -7.75 -22.01
CA PHE A 421 -3.51 -8.14 -23.02
C PHE A 421 -4.13 -8.70 -24.31
N GLY A 422 -5.37 -9.17 -24.27
CA GLY A 422 -6.03 -9.79 -25.41
C GLY A 422 -7.05 -8.92 -26.12
N VAL A 423 -7.72 -8.01 -25.42
CA VAL A 423 -8.87 -7.27 -25.98
C VAL A 423 -8.63 -5.76 -25.91
N ILE A 424 -8.85 -5.16 -24.75
CA ILE A 424 -8.90 -3.69 -24.60
C ILE A 424 -7.51 -3.07 -24.77
N GLY A 425 -6.53 -3.56 -24.02
CA GLY A 425 -5.18 -3.02 -24.05
C GLY A 425 -4.53 -3.20 -25.42
N LEU A 426 -4.71 -4.37 -26.05
CA LEU A 426 -4.19 -4.65 -27.38
C LEU A 426 -4.84 -3.76 -28.46
N ALA A 427 -6.16 -3.57 -28.41
CA ALA A 427 -6.85 -2.69 -29.36
C ALA A 427 -6.37 -1.23 -29.26
N LEU A 428 -6.21 -0.74 -28.04
CA LEU A 428 -5.69 0.62 -27.77
C LEU A 428 -4.21 0.75 -28.14
N GLN A 429 -3.41 -0.30 -27.93
CA GLN A 429 -2.01 -0.35 -28.34
C GLN A 429 -1.89 -0.24 -29.86
N ASN A 430 -2.63 -1.08 -30.64
CA ASN A 430 -2.60 -1.07 -32.09
C ASN A 430 -3.02 0.30 -32.65
N LEU A 431 -4.01 0.94 -32.03
CA LEU A 431 -4.43 2.29 -32.41
C LEU A 431 -3.31 3.33 -32.19
N LEU A 432 -2.61 3.25 -31.07
CA LEU A 432 -1.49 4.14 -30.77
C LEU A 432 -0.28 3.87 -31.68
N GLU A 433 0.03 2.61 -31.97
CA GLU A 433 1.08 2.20 -32.90
C GLU A 433 0.82 2.76 -34.29
N MET A 434 -0.39 2.63 -34.84
CA MET A 434 -0.76 3.25 -36.10
C MET A 434 -0.51 4.77 -36.11
N GLY A 435 -0.78 5.45 -35.01
CA GLY A 435 -0.51 6.89 -34.86
C GLY A 435 0.99 7.20 -34.85
N ILE A 436 1.77 6.41 -34.09
CA ILE A 436 3.23 6.57 -34.02
C ILE A 436 3.88 6.29 -35.37
N ASP A 437 3.46 5.22 -36.07
CA ASP A 437 3.98 4.86 -37.40
C ASP A 437 3.66 5.93 -38.44
N ALA A 438 2.45 6.47 -38.44
CA ALA A 438 2.06 7.57 -39.33
C ALA A 438 2.89 8.83 -39.07
N LEU A 439 3.16 9.16 -37.79
CA LEU A 439 4.00 10.28 -37.40
C LEU A 439 5.46 10.04 -37.80
N THR A 440 5.98 8.84 -37.58
CA THR A 440 7.33 8.43 -37.98
C THR A 440 7.50 8.56 -39.52
N ALA A 441 6.56 8.04 -40.29
CA ALA A 441 6.58 8.14 -41.76
C ALA A 441 6.52 9.61 -42.27
N ALA A 442 5.73 10.46 -41.58
CA ALA A 442 5.66 11.89 -41.94
C ALA A 442 6.98 12.61 -41.63
N VAL A 443 7.63 12.28 -40.52
CA VAL A 443 8.94 12.85 -40.15
C VAL A 443 10.04 12.32 -41.09
N ASP A 444 10.05 11.03 -41.39
CA ASP A 444 10.98 10.38 -42.29
C ASP A 444 10.93 11.03 -43.68
N SER A 445 9.74 11.20 -44.26
CA SER A 445 9.54 11.87 -45.56
C SER A 445 10.01 13.33 -45.51
N THR A 446 9.82 14.04 -44.43
CA THR A 446 10.23 15.44 -44.26
C THR A 446 11.75 15.55 -44.19
N LEU A 447 12.42 14.69 -43.36
CA LEU A 447 13.87 14.66 -43.23
C LEU A 447 14.55 14.28 -44.56
N THR A 448 13.96 13.35 -45.32
CA THR A 448 14.42 12.95 -46.64
C THR A 448 14.29 14.11 -47.62
N ALA A 449 13.16 14.82 -47.65
CA ALA A 449 12.94 15.99 -48.51
C ALA A 449 13.92 17.12 -48.23
N TRP A 450 14.36 17.28 -46.98
CA TRP A 450 15.35 18.29 -46.57
C TRP A 450 16.80 17.85 -46.76
N ASN A 451 17.06 16.66 -47.31
CA ASN A 451 18.39 16.07 -47.46
C ASN A 451 19.26 16.15 -46.19
N VAL A 452 18.68 15.83 -45.03
CA VAL A 452 19.36 15.84 -43.76
C VAL A 452 20.49 14.82 -43.73
N ASN A 453 21.59 15.10 -43.02
CA ASN A 453 22.71 14.18 -42.87
C ASN A 453 22.26 12.79 -42.39
N ALA A 454 22.75 11.73 -43.03
CA ALA A 454 22.35 10.34 -42.77
C ALA A 454 22.46 9.94 -41.31
N ALA A 455 23.45 10.43 -40.56
CA ALA A 455 23.60 10.15 -39.13
C ALA A 455 22.49 10.82 -38.29
N VAL A 456 22.09 12.05 -38.64
CA VAL A 456 21.01 12.76 -37.96
C VAL A 456 19.67 12.12 -38.29
N HIS A 457 19.48 11.72 -39.57
CA HIS A 457 18.29 11.03 -40.01
C HIS A 457 18.08 9.71 -39.25
N SER A 458 19.12 8.86 -39.18
CA SER A 458 19.10 7.60 -38.42
C SER A 458 18.92 7.85 -36.92
N LEU A 459 19.53 8.87 -36.34
CA LEU A 459 19.33 9.23 -34.93
C LEU A 459 17.84 9.53 -34.65
N VAL A 460 17.20 10.31 -35.53
CA VAL A 460 15.81 10.71 -35.32
C VAL A 460 14.87 9.52 -35.51
N ILE A 461 15.01 8.82 -36.65
CA ILE A 461 14.07 7.72 -37.00
C ILE A 461 14.37 6.46 -36.18
N ASP A 462 15.61 5.95 -36.24
CA ASP A 462 15.95 4.67 -35.61
C ASP A 462 16.22 4.82 -34.11
N GLY A 463 16.87 5.92 -33.70
CA GLY A 463 17.20 6.18 -32.29
C GLY A 463 16.02 6.69 -31.48
N ILE A 464 15.32 7.73 -31.96
CA ILE A 464 14.27 8.39 -31.18
C ILE A 464 12.90 7.78 -31.47
N PHE A 465 12.42 7.84 -32.72
CA PHE A 465 11.05 7.40 -33.02
C PHE A 465 10.85 5.91 -32.79
N THR A 466 11.75 5.06 -33.29
CA THR A 466 11.66 3.61 -33.06
C THR A 466 11.85 3.25 -31.59
N GLY A 467 12.86 3.84 -30.92
CA GLY A 467 13.15 3.53 -29.52
C GLY A 467 12.10 4.05 -28.55
N VAL A 468 11.67 5.30 -28.67
CA VAL A 468 10.66 5.90 -27.81
C VAL A 468 9.26 5.40 -28.16
N GLY A 469 8.99 5.23 -29.48
CA GLY A 469 7.72 4.73 -29.98
C GLY A 469 7.37 3.35 -29.44
N SER A 470 8.35 2.43 -29.42
CA SER A 470 8.15 1.08 -28.88
C SER A 470 7.74 1.09 -27.39
N VAL A 471 8.22 2.06 -26.61
CA VAL A 471 7.86 2.18 -25.20
C VAL A 471 6.50 2.85 -25.01
N LEU A 472 6.20 3.87 -25.80
CA LEU A 472 4.90 4.55 -25.76
C LEU A 472 3.77 3.60 -26.16
N SER A 473 4.01 2.68 -27.10
CA SER A 473 3.00 1.72 -27.54
C SER A 473 2.49 0.81 -26.41
N PHE A 474 3.29 0.58 -25.36
CA PHE A 474 2.85 -0.18 -24.18
C PHE A 474 2.03 0.62 -23.17
N LEU A 475 1.98 1.95 -23.27
CA LEU A 475 1.25 2.80 -22.33
C LEU A 475 -0.22 2.42 -22.18
N PRO A 476 -0.99 2.16 -23.28
CA PRO A 476 -2.39 1.77 -23.18
C PRO A 476 -2.60 0.47 -22.40
N ILE A 477 -1.75 -0.53 -22.60
CA ILE A 477 -1.81 -1.80 -21.87
C ILE A 477 -1.59 -1.54 -20.37
N ILE A 478 -0.60 -0.72 -20.03
CA ILE A 478 -0.28 -0.40 -18.64
C ILE A 478 -1.44 0.35 -17.97
N VAL A 479 -2.03 1.33 -18.66
CA VAL A 479 -3.19 2.09 -18.16
C VAL A 479 -4.40 1.18 -17.97
N THR A 480 -4.66 0.27 -18.92
CA THR A 480 -5.75 -0.71 -18.81
C THR A 480 -5.54 -1.67 -17.64
N LEU A 481 -4.31 -2.13 -17.44
CA LEU A 481 -3.97 -2.97 -16.28
C LEU A 481 -4.20 -2.23 -14.96
N PHE A 482 -3.73 -1.00 -14.86
CA PHE A 482 -3.96 -0.18 -13.67
C PHE A 482 -5.44 0.10 -13.42
N PHE A 483 -6.23 0.28 -14.47
CA PHE A 483 -7.68 0.43 -14.33
C PHE A 483 -8.31 -0.77 -13.61
N PHE A 484 -8.05 -1.98 -14.09
CA PHE A 484 -8.61 -3.18 -13.46
C PHE A 484 -8.05 -3.42 -12.05
N LEU A 485 -6.75 -3.18 -11.85
CA LEU A 485 -6.14 -3.36 -10.52
C LEU A 485 -6.68 -2.35 -9.50
N SER A 486 -6.83 -1.07 -9.89
CA SER A 486 -7.46 -0.05 -9.02
C SER A 486 -8.91 -0.42 -8.71
N LEU A 487 -9.64 -0.94 -9.69
CA LEU A 487 -11.00 -1.42 -9.46
C LEU A 487 -11.06 -2.54 -8.42
N LEU A 488 -10.15 -3.52 -8.51
CA LEU A 488 -10.05 -4.61 -7.54
C LEU A 488 -9.59 -4.13 -6.16
N GLU A 489 -8.71 -3.14 -6.09
CA GLU A 489 -8.22 -2.55 -4.85
C GLU A 489 -9.33 -1.75 -4.16
N ASP A 490 -9.95 -0.82 -4.88
CA ASP A 490 -10.99 0.07 -4.36
C ASP A 490 -12.26 -0.68 -3.95
N THR A 491 -12.58 -1.78 -4.65
CA THR A 491 -13.71 -2.65 -4.25
C THR A 491 -13.45 -3.43 -2.96
N GLY A 492 -12.22 -3.49 -2.45
CA GLY A 492 -11.83 -4.26 -1.28
C GLY A 492 -11.52 -5.74 -1.57
N TYR A 493 -11.52 -6.16 -2.85
CA TYR A 493 -11.21 -7.54 -3.23
C TYR A 493 -9.75 -7.92 -2.94
N MET A 494 -8.81 -6.99 -3.13
CA MET A 494 -7.39 -7.26 -2.87
C MET A 494 -7.08 -7.58 -1.40
N ALA A 495 -7.86 -7.04 -0.46
CA ALA A 495 -7.77 -7.41 0.95
C ALA A 495 -8.13 -8.89 1.18
N ARG A 496 -9.17 -9.38 0.47
CA ARG A 496 -9.57 -10.80 0.52
C ARG A 496 -8.52 -11.72 -0.10
N VAL A 497 -7.90 -11.31 -1.20
CA VAL A 497 -6.79 -12.04 -1.81
C VAL A 497 -5.62 -12.16 -0.83
N ALA A 498 -5.25 -11.07 -0.16
CA ALA A 498 -4.21 -11.09 0.86
C ALA A 498 -4.55 -12.04 2.02
N PHE A 499 -5.81 -12.03 2.48
CA PHE A 499 -6.32 -12.94 3.51
C PHE A 499 -6.24 -14.41 3.09
N VAL A 500 -6.65 -14.75 1.87
CA VAL A 500 -6.60 -16.12 1.33
C VAL A 500 -5.17 -16.62 1.17
N MET A 501 -4.26 -15.75 0.74
CA MET A 501 -2.89 -16.12 0.37
C MET A 501 -1.88 -16.06 1.53
N ASP A 502 -2.24 -15.50 2.70
CA ASP A 502 -1.29 -15.28 3.80
C ASP A 502 -0.56 -16.55 4.24
N LYS A 503 -1.28 -17.65 4.41
CA LYS A 503 -0.68 -18.93 4.85
C LYS A 503 0.38 -19.46 3.88
N LEU A 504 0.16 -19.31 2.56
CA LEU A 504 1.11 -19.75 1.53
C LEU A 504 2.35 -18.86 1.53
N LEU A 505 2.16 -17.56 1.53
CA LEU A 505 3.25 -16.59 1.46
C LEU A 505 4.11 -16.59 2.73
N ARG A 506 3.51 -16.80 3.89
CA ARG A 506 4.22 -16.93 5.16
C ARG A 506 5.22 -18.10 5.17
N ARG A 507 4.91 -19.21 4.52
CA ARG A 507 5.86 -20.34 4.38
C ARG A 507 7.16 -19.94 3.72
N ILE A 508 7.09 -19.04 2.75
CA ILE A 508 8.26 -18.48 2.05
C ILE A 508 8.80 -17.21 2.68
N GLY A 509 8.25 -16.77 3.82
CA GLY A 509 8.73 -15.63 4.61
C GLY A 509 8.15 -14.28 4.23
N LEU A 510 7.03 -14.24 3.52
CA LEU A 510 6.30 -13.03 3.12
C LEU A 510 4.94 -12.94 3.82
N SER A 511 4.41 -11.73 3.98
CA SER A 511 3.03 -11.53 4.41
C SER A 511 2.04 -11.68 3.25
N GLY A 512 0.77 -11.95 3.56
CA GLY A 512 -0.28 -12.07 2.55
C GLY A 512 -0.42 -10.85 1.64
N ARG A 513 -0.14 -9.66 2.14
CA ARG A 513 -0.16 -8.42 1.35
C ARG A 513 0.86 -8.40 0.20
N SER A 514 1.95 -9.15 0.30
CA SER A 514 2.98 -9.25 -0.74
C SER A 514 2.49 -9.86 -2.05
N ILE A 515 1.33 -10.56 -2.03
CA ILE A 515 0.73 -11.11 -3.26
C ILE A 515 0.39 -10.02 -4.28
N VAL A 516 -0.05 -8.86 -3.82
CA VAL A 516 -0.51 -7.76 -4.69
C VAL A 516 0.61 -7.24 -5.60
N PRO A 517 1.77 -6.78 -5.09
CA PRO A 517 2.92 -6.42 -5.93
C PRO A 517 3.39 -7.54 -6.85
N MET A 518 3.38 -8.79 -6.37
CA MET A 518 3.81 -9.93 -7.18
C MET A 518 2.85 -10.21 -8.35
N LEU A 519 1.54 -10.11 -8.13
CA LEU A 519 0.53 -10.26 -9.19
C LEU A 519 0.66 -9.16 -10.24
N ILE A 520 0.85 -7.92 -9.81
CA ILE A 520 1.11 -6.80 -10.71
C ILE A 520 2.37 -7.08 -11.55
N GLY A 521 3.38 -7.72 -10.95
CA GLY A 521 4.61 -8.13 -11.60
C GLY A 521 4.43 -9.06 -12.81
N PHE A 522 3.37 -9.89 -12.86
CA PHE A 522 3.00 -10.67 -14.05
C PHE A 522 2.58 -9.79 -15.24
N GLY A 523 2.02 -8.62 -14.96
CA GLY A 523 1.76 -7.64 -16.01
C GLY A 523 3.01 -6.85 -16.38
N CYS A 524 3.60 -6.15 -15.40
CA CYS A 524 4.81 -5.37 -15.55
C CYS A 524 5.57 -5.24 -14.21
N THR A 525 6.88 -5.44 -14.25
CA THR A 525 7.74 -5.36 -13.05
C THR A 525 7.78 -3.94 -12.46
N VAL A 526 7.73 -2.88 -13.28
CA VAL A 526 7.78 -1.49 -12.83
C VAL A 526 6.66 -1.15 -11.85
N PRO A 527 5.37 -1.29 -12.22
CA PRO A 527 4.27 -1.06 -11.29
C PRO A 527 4.24 -2.05 -10.14
N GLY A 528 4.70 -3.31 -10.34
CA GLY A 528 4.83 -4.28 -9.26
C GLY A 528 5.79 -3.82 -8.17
N VAL A 529 6.94 -3.27 -8.56
CA VAL A 529 7.91 -2.68 -7.61
C VAL A 529 7.30 -1.45 -6.90
N MET A 530 6.61 -0.58 -7.63
CA MET A 530 5.97 0.61 -7.04
C MET A 530 4.86 0.25 -6.06
N ALA A 531 4.05 -0.77 -6.35
CA ALA A 531 2.98 -1.23 -5.48
C ALA A 531 3.49 -1.79 -4.14
N SER A 532 4.77 -2.18 -4.06
CA SER A 532 5.37 -2.64 -2.79
C SER A 532 5.42 -1.58 -1.68
N ARG A 533 5.15 -0.31 -2.00
CA ARG A 533 5.06 0.78 -1.02
C ARG A 533 3.93 0.60 -0.02
N THR A 534 2.89 -0.15 -0.39
CA THR A 534 1.77 -0.47 0.51
C THR A 534 2.11 -1.52 1.57
N LEU A 535 3.31 -2.09 1.52
CA LEU A 535 3.75 -3.09 2.49
C LEU A 535 4.27 -2.41 3.77
N PRO A 536 3.74 -2.76 4.95
CA PRO A 536 4.07 -2.09 6.21
C PRO A 536 5.48 -2.40 6.72
N SER A 537 6.09 -3.49 6.25
CA SER A 537 7.43 -3.94 6.66
C SER A 537 8.48 -3.63 5.60
N GLU A 538 9.55 -2.95 6.00
CA GLU A 538 10.71 -2.72 5.14
C GLU A 538 11.36 -4.04 4.69
N ARG A 539 11.38 -5.05 5.56
CA ARG A 539 11.87 -6.40 5.26
C ARG A 539 11.03 -7.06 4.16
N ASP A 540 9.71 -7.13 4.34
CA ASP A 540 8.79 -7.75 3.39
C ASP A 540 8.80 -6.98 2.06
N ARG A 541 8.92 -5.65 2.12
CA ARG A 541 9.03 -4.78 0.95
C ARG A 541 10.31 -5.09 0.15
N LYS A 542 11.49 -5.12 0.80
CA LYS A 542 12.76 -5.45 0.14
C LYS A 542 12.70 -6.85 -0.50
N MET A 543 12.21 -7.82 0.25
CA MET A 543 12.10 -9.19 -0.23
C MET A 543 11.14 -9.31 -1.41
N THR A 544 9.97 -8.67 -1.35
CA THR A 544 8.98 -8.65 -2.44
C THR A 544 9.56 -8.00 -3.70
N ILE A 545 10.24 -6.86 -3.58
CA ILE A 545 10.89 -6.17 -4.71
C ILE A 545 11.94 -7.07 -5.38
N LEU A 546 12.75 -7.79 -4.61
CA LEU A 546 13.77 -8.71 -5.16
C LEU A 546 13.15 -9.93 -5.86
N LEU A 547 11.95 -10.35 -5.45
CA LEU A 547 11.26 -11.51 -6.01
C LEU A 547 10.37 -11.18 -7.21
N THR A 548 9.82 -9.96 -7.29
CA THR A 548 8.92 -9.53 -8.37
C THR A 548 9.48 -9.76 -9.78
N PRO A 549 10.76 -9.54 -10.10
CA PRO A 549 11.27 -9.75 -11.45
C PRO A 549 11.35 -11.21 -11.91
N PHE A 550 11.24 -12.19 -11.01
CA PHE A 550 11.11 -13.62 -11.38
C PHE A 550 9.74 -13.93 -11.98
N MET A 551 8.73 -13.08 -11.73
CA MET A 551 7.43 -13.19 -12.38
C MET A 551 7.55 -12.83 -13.86
N SER A 552 6.91 -13.62 -14.73
CA SER A 552 6.95 -13.39 -16.17
C SER A 552 6.06 -12.21 -16.55
N CYS A 553 6.65 -11.06 -16.88
CA CYS A 553 5.89 -9.92 -17.38
C CYS A 553 5.48 -10.09 -18.86
N SER A 554 4.53 -9.29 -19.32
CA SER A 554 3.99 -9.34 -20.68
C SER A 554 5.07 -9.16 -21.78
N ALA A 555 6.09 -8.35 -21.55
CA ALA A 555 7.20 -8.13 -22.48
C ALA A 555 8.08 -9.38 -22.74
N LYS A 556 7.96 -10.41 -21.90
CA LYS A 556 8.63 -11.71 -22.14
C LYS A 556 7.84 -12.63 -23.09
N LEU A 557 6.53 -12.41 -23.26
CA LEU A 557 5.66 -13.25 -24.09
C LEU A 557 6.12 -13.37 -25.55
N PRO A 558 6.52 -12.27 -26.26
CA PRO A 558 7.03 -12.36 -27.61
C PRO A 558 8.25 -13.28 -27.74
N ILE A 559 9.15 -13.25 -26.72
CA ILE A 559 10.32 -14.15 -26.68
C ILE A 559 9.86 -15.60 -26.58
N TYR A 560 8.94 -15.90 -25.67
CA TYR A 560 8.42 -17.26 -25.49
C TYR A 560 7.74 -17.77 -26.76
N SER A 561 6.95 -16.91 -27.40
CA SER A 561 6.25 -17.24 -28.65
C SER A 561 7.22 -17.53 -29.80
N LEU A 562 8.25 -16.67 -29.98
CA LEU A 562 9.27 -16.88 -31.02
C LEU A 562 9.98 -18.23 -30.83
N PHE A 563 10.47 -18.51 -29.61
CA PHE A 563 11.22 -19.73 -29.34
C PHE A 563 10.34 -20.96 -29.38
N ALA A 564 9.12 -20.90 -28.84
CA ALA A 564 8.17 -22.00 -28.86
C ALA A 564 7.77 -22.37 -30.30
N ALA A 565 7.48 -21.37 -31.15
CA ALA A 565 7.16 -21.59 -32.56
C ALA A 565 8.35 -22.11 -33.37
N ALA A 566 9.57 -21.60 -33.10
CA ALA A 566 10.76 -21.95 -33.87
C ALA A 566 11.34 -23.33 -33.49
N PHE A 567 11.34 -23.72 -32.22
CA PHE A 567 12.03 -24.92 -31.74
C PHE A 567 11.12 -26.01 -31.19
N PHE A 568 9.87 -25.68 -30.79
CA PHE A 568 8.93 -26.59 -30.17
C PHE A 568 7.49 -26.44 -30.73
N PRO A 569 7.28 -26.48 -32.04
CA PRO A 569 5.99 -26.13 -32.65
C PRO A 569 4.83 -27.05 -32.20
N GLU A 570 5.10 -28.34 -31.98
CA GLU A 570 4.07 -29.30 -31.53
C GLU A 570 3.67 -29.11 -30.05
N HIS A 571 4.54 -28.49 -29.25
CA HIS A 571 4.34 -28.35 -27.80
C HIS A 571 4.42 -26.88 -27.34
N ALA A 572 4.23 -25.91 -28.25
CA ALA A 572 4.43 -24.49 -27.97
C ALA A 572 3.64 -23.99 -26.74
N ALA A 573 2.38 -24.37 -26.62
CA ALA A 573 1.55 -23.99 -25.47
C ALA A 573 2.08 -24.57 -24.15
N LEU A 574 2.53 -25.84 -24.17
CA LEU A 574 3.09 -26.50 -22.98
C LEU A 574 4.40 -25.83 -22.54
N VAL A 575 5.27 -25.48 -23.49
CA VAL A 575 6.54 -24.77 -23.22
C VAL A 575 6.26 -23.41 -22.59
N MET A 576 5.33 -22.64 -23.14
CA MET A 576 4.96 -21.33 -22.58
C MET A 576 4.44 -21.43 -21.16
N VAL A 577 3.52 -22.37 -20.89
CA VAL A 577 2.99 -22.61 -19.53
C VAL A 577 4.10 -23.07 -18.59
N SER A 578 4.97 -23.96 -19.04
CA SER A 578 6.11 -24.46 -18.23
C SER A 578 7.07 -23.35 -17.82
N LEU A 579 7.30 -22.37 -18.70
CA LEU A 579 8.14 -21.20 -18.37
C LEU A 579 7.55 -20.32 -17.27
N TYR A 580 6.22 -20.11 -17.28
CA TYR A 580 5.55 -19.39 -16.21
C TYR A 580 5.72 -20.11 -14.86
N PHE A 581 5.48 -21.43 -14.83
CA PHE A 581 5.68 -22.23 -13.63
C PHE A 581 7.13 -22.28 -13.18
N LEU A 582 8.08 -22.32 -14.11
CA LEU A 582 9.51 -22.29 -13.81
C LEU A 582 9.89 -20.96 -13.14
N GLY A 583 9.42 -19.85 -13.66
CA GLY A 583 9.65 -18.51 -13.06
C GLY A 583 9.14 -18.44 -11.62
N ILE A 584 7.90 -18.94 -11.38
CA ILE A 584 7.30 -19.01 -10.04
C ILE A 584 8.12 -19.93 -9.13
N ALA A 585 8.51 -21.12 -9.59
CA ALA A 585 9.27 -22.10 -8.81
C ALA A 585 10.65 -21.55 -8.40
N VAL A 586 11.36 -20.90 -9.33
CA VAL A 586 12.64 -20.24 -9.05
C VAL A 586 12.44 -19.08 -8.07
N GLY A 587 11.36 -18.30 -8.24
CA GLY A 587 10.99 -17.23 -7.30
C GLY A 587 10.74 -17.75 -5.88
N ILE A 588 10.04 -18.87 -5.73
CA ILE A 588 9.80 -19.53 -4.43
C ILE A 588 11.12 -20.03 -3.83
N LEU A 589 11.97 -20.68 -4.62
CA LEU A 589 13.29 -21.13 -4.18
C LEU A 589 14.13 -19.98 -3.67
N MET A 590 14.18 -18.88 -4.43
CA MET A 590 14.89 -17.67 -4.03
C MET A 590 14.29 -17.03 -2.77
N ALA A 591 12.99 -17.04 -2.61
CA ALA A 591 12.33 -16.57 -1.39
C ALA A 591 12.79 -17.36 -0.15
N ILE A 592 12.83 -18.68 -0.24
CA ILE A 592 13.31 -19.58 0.84
C ILE A 592 14.79 -19.31 1.15
N LEU A 593 15.62 -19.16 0.12
CA LEU A 593 17.04 -18.84 0.29
C LEU A 593 17.26 -17.46 0.94
N LEU A 594 16.54 -16.45 0.51
CA LEU A 594 16.61 -15.10 1.08
C LEU A 594 16.09 -15.05 2.52
N LYS A 595 15.01 -15.78 2.83
CA LYS A 595 14.48 -15.92 4.19
C LYS A 595 15.53 -16.52 5.15
N SER A 596 16.24 -17.54 4.71
CA SER A 596 17.21 -18.25 5.56
C SER A 596 18.55 -17.51 5.71
N SER A 597 18.94 -16.69 4.71
CA SER A 597 20.26 -16.04 4.65
C SER A 597 20.22 -14.56 5.07
N VAL A 598 19.53 -13.73 4.28
CA VAL A 598 19.58 -12.26 4.37
C VAL A 598 18.46 -11.68 5.22
N PHE A 599 17.25 -12.20 5.05
CA PHE A 599 16.03 -11.68 5.69
C PHE A 599 15.54 -12.62 6.80
N LYS A 600 16.38 -12.85 7.79
CA LYS A 600 16.04 -13.66 8.97
C LYS A 600 14.91 -13.00 9.78
N GLY A 601 14.08 -13.80 10.42
CA GLY A 601 12.93 -13.37 11.22
C GLY A 601 11.58 -13.77 10.61
N GLU A 602 10.52 -13.55 11.37
CA GLU A 602 9.14 -13.86 10.94
C GLU A 602 8.56 -12.72 10.10
N ALA A 603 7.59 -13.05 9.25
CA ALA A 603 6.80 -12.06 8.55
C ALA A 603 5.99 -11.25 9.56
N VAL A 604 5.81 -9.94 9.29
CA VAL A 604 5.01 -9.06 10.16
C VAL A 604 3.64 -9.69 10.41
N PRO A 605 3.12 -9.62 11.65
CA PRO A 605 1.79 -10.10 11.98
C PRO A 605 0.74 -9.56 11.01
N PHE A 606 -0.17 -10.43 10.62
CA PHE A 606 -1.23 -10.10 9.68
C PHE A 606 -2.49 -9.76 10.47
N VAL A 607 -2.57 -8.52 10.88
CA VAL A 607 -3.78 -7.96 11.49
C VAL A 607 -4.35 -6.98 10.48
N MET A 608 -5.52 -7.27 9.96
CA MET A 608 -6.12 -6.48 8.89
C MET A 608 -7.64 -6.48 9.01
N GLU A 609 -8.24 -5.32 8.79
CA GLU A 609 -9.69 -5.19 8.62
C GLU A 609 -10.08 -5.59 7.19
N LEU A 610 -11.20 -6.28 7.04
CA LEU A 610 -11.81 -6.57 5.75
C LEU A 610 -12.87 -5.50 5.45
N PRO A 611 -12.58 -4.51 4.58
CA PRO A 611 -13.53 -3.45 4.28
C PRO A 611 -14.76 -4.00 3.55
N ASN A 612 -15.93 -3.38 3.73
CA ASN A 612 -17.11 -3.71 2.94
C ASN A 612 -16.87 -3.47 1.45
N TYR A 613 -17.48 -4.30 0.59
CA TYR A 613 -17.39 -4.09 -0.86
C TYR A 613 -18.12 -2.81 -1.25
N ARG A 614 -17.38 -1.92 -1.91
CA ARG A 614 -17.90 -0.64 -2.42
C ARG A 614 -17.50 -0.46 -3.88
N LEU A 615 -18.37 0.15 -4.66
CA LEU A 615 -18.01 0.55 -6.02
C LEU A 615 -17.26 1.88 -5.97
N PRO A 616 -16.08 1.97 -6.59
CA PRO A 616 -15.32 3.22 -6.60
C PRO A 616 -16.02 4.29 -7.45
N GLY A 617 -15.85 5.54 -7.06
CA GLY A 617 -16.33 6.68 -7.84
C GLY A 617 -15.54 6.81 -9.15
N LEU A 618 -16.25 6.88 -10.29
CA LEU A 618 -15.62 6.95 -11.63
C LEU A 618 -14.60 8.10 -11.74
N LYS A 619 -14.89 9.25 -11.14
CA LYS A 619 -14.00 10.42 -11.14
C LYS A 619 -12.66 10.11 -10.44
N ASN A 620 -12.71 9.43 -9.30
CA ASN A 620 -11.51 9.07 -8.55
C ASN A 620 -10.65 8.05 -9.30
N VAL A 621 -11.29 7.07 -9.94
CA VAL A 621 -10.59 6.07 -10.78
C VAL A 621 -9.88 6.76 -11.94
N VAL A 622 -10.55 7.65 -12.67
CA VAL A 622 -9.95 8.39 -13.80
C VAL A 622 -8.78 9.28 -13.33
N GLN A 623 -8.93 9.97 -12.21
CA GLN A 623 -7.85 10.80 -11.65
C GLN A 623 -6.64 9.95 -11.25
N LEU A 624 -6.86 8.83 -10.57
CA LEU A 624 -5.80 7.89 -10.18
C LEU A 624 -5.08 7.31 -11.40
N LEU A 625 -5.82 6.94 -12.44
CA LEU A 625 -5.26 6.46 -13.70
C LEU A 625 -4.38 7.53 -14.37
N TRP A 626 -4.83 8.78 -14.39
CA TRP A 626 -4.06 9.87 -14.94
C TRP A 626 -2.76 10.11 -14.16
N GLU A 627 -2.81 10.10 -12.83
CA GLU A 627 -1.63 10.22 -11.96
C GLU A 627 -0.62 9.09 -12.25
N LYS A 628 -1.09 7.83 -12.31
CA LYS A 628 -0.25 6.67 -12.60
C LYS A 628 0.34 6.71 -14.01
N ALA A 629 -0.46 7.08 -15.01
CA ALA A 629 0.00 7.23 -16.41
C ALA A 629 1.05 8.34 -16.53
N ARG A 630 0.81 9.50 -15.93
CA ARG A 630 1.75 10.63 -15.91
C ARG A 630 3.06 10.25 -15.22
N ASP A 631 2.99 9.60 -14.08
CA ASP A 631 4.15 9.13 -13.32
C ASP A 631 4.99 8.13 -14.16
N PHE A 632 4.33 7.19 -14.84
CA PHE A 632 4.99 6.24 -15.73
C PHE A 632 5.66 6.96 -16.90
N LEU A 633 4.96 7.87 -17.58
CA LEU A 633 5.50 8.65 -18.70
C LEU A 633 6.73 9.46 -18.28
N GLN A 634 6.65 10.22 -17.19
CA GLN A 634 7.78 11.04 -16.74
C GLN A 634 9.01 10.23 -16.38
N ARG A 635 8.83 9.05 -15.77
CA ARG A 635 9.91 8.20 -15.28
C ARG A 635 10.50 7.31 -16.37
N ALA A 636 9.62 6.64 -17.14
CA ALA A 636 10.04 5.75 -18.21
C ALA A 636 10.65 6.53 -19.37
N PHE A 637 10.03 7.63 -19.77
CA PHE A 637 10.48 8.43 -20.90
C PHE A 637 11.93 8.90 -20.72
N THR A 638 12.28 9.51 -19.58
CA THR A 638 13.63 10.07 -19.37
C THR A 638 14.73 9.00 -19.40
N VAL A 639 14.52 7.89 -18.67
CA VAL A 639 15.52 6.82 -18.56
C VAL A 639 15.66 6.06 -19.89
N ILE A 640 14.53 5.76 -20.52
CA ILE A 640 14.50 4.98 -21.77
C ILE A 640 15.01 5.83 -22.93
N PHE A 641 14.62 7.11 -23.00
CA PHE A 641 15.10 8.02 -24.03
C PHE A 641 16.63 8.13 -24.05
N VAL A 642 17.24 8.35 -22.88
CA VAL A 642 18.72 8.40 -22.80
C VAL A 642 19.33 7.06 -23.19
N ALA A 643 18.74 5.98 -22.73
CA ALA A 643 19.26 4.65 -23.00
C ALA A 643 19.09 4.23 -24.48
N THR A 644 17.99 4.62 -25.16
CA THR A 644 17.82 4.35 -26.61
C THR A 644 18.85 5.10 -27.44
N ILE A 645 19.17 6.35 -27.11
CA ILE A 645 20.21 7.11 -27.80
C ILE A 645 21.59 6.42 -27.62
N ILE A 646 21.90 5.93 -26.41
CA ILE A 646 23.16 5.23 -26.14
C ILE A 646 23.24 3.95 -26.97
N ILE A 647 22.18 3.14 -26.99
CA ILE A 647 22.17 1.89 -27.77
C ILE A 647 22.22 2.18 -29.27
N TRP A 648 21.46 3.15 -29.77
CA TRP A 648 21.54 3.58 -31.16
C TRP A 648 23.00 3.96 -31.52
N PHE A 649 23.67 4.75 -30.69
CA PHE A 649 25.08 5.13 -30.90
C PHE A 649 25.97 3.88 -30.95
N LEU A 650 25.84 2.95 -30.02
CA LEU A 650 26.64 1.73 -29.97
C LEU A 650 26.35 0.79 -31.17
N GLN A 651 25.16 0.83 -31.74
CA GLN A 651 24.77 0.02 -32.91
C GLN A 651 25.21 0.64 -34.25
N SER A 652 25.17 1.97 -34.31
CA SER A 652 25.37 2.71 -35.60
C SER A 652 26.83 3.06 -35.85
N PHE A 653 27.70 3.04 -34.80
CA PHE A 653 29.11 3.43 -34.95
C PHE A 653 30.06 2.27 -34.73
N ASP A 654 31.18 2.29 -35.47
CA ASP A 654 32.33 1.39 -35.25
C ASP A 654 33.30 1.98 -34.22
N LEU A 655 34.38 1.23 -33.87
CA LEU A 655 35.39 1.68 -32.94
C LEU A 655 36.19 2.93 -33.40
N ARG A 656 36.07 3.32 -34.67
CA ARG A 656 36.69 4.52 -35.26
C ARG A 656 35.72 5.71 -35.29
N LEU A 657 34.53 5.54 -34.68
CA LEU A 657 33.44 6.53 -34.68
C LEU A 657 32.93 6.86 -36.10
N SER A 658 33.05 5.92 -37.06
CA SER A 658 32.45 6.00 -38.39
C SER A 658 31.09 5.32 -38.38
N LEU A 659 30.13 5.89 -39.11
CA LEU A 659 28.81 5.27 -39.28
C LEU A 659 28.98 3.96 -40.09
N THR A 660 28.51 2.84 -39.54
CA THR A 660 28.60 1.53 -40.19
C THR A 660 27.21 1.02 -40.55
N ALA A 661 27.11 0.47 -41.78
CA ALA A 661 25.91 -0.26 -42.21
C ALA A 661 25.97 -1.75 -41.86
N ASP A 662 27.14 -2.26 -41.44
CA ASP A 662 27.33 -3.66 -41.04
C ASP A 662 27.22 -3.79 -39.51
N PRO A 663 26.19 -4.44 -38.96
CA PRO A 663 26.00 -4.64 -37.53
C PRO A 663 27.19 -5.33 -36.84
N GLN A 664 27.99 -6.13 -37.59
CA GLN A 664 29.12 -6.87 -37.02
C GLN A 664 30.28 -5.96 -36.65
N GLN A 665 30.43 -4.82 -37.32
CA GLN A 665 31.49 -3.85 -37.07
C GLN A 665 31.14 -2.84 -35.98
N SER A 666 29.91 -2.86 -35.46
CA SER A 666 29.44 -1.92 -34.47
C SER A 666 30.15 -2.08 -33.11
N ILE A 667 30.24 -0.99 -32.35
CA ILE A 667 30.77 -1.01 -30.97
C ILE A 667 29.98 -2.02 -30.14
N LEU A 668 28.66 -2.13 -30.34
CA LEU A 668 27.83 -3.06 -29.61
C LEU A 668 28.18 -4.52 -29.90
N ALA A 669 28.44 -4.87 -31.16
CA ALA A 669 28.88 -6.20 -31.55
C ALA A 669 30.26 -6.55 -30.96
N TRP A 670 31.17 -5.57 -30.88
CA TRP A 670 32.46 -5.74 -30.24
C TRP A 670 32.31 -6.05 -28.74
N LEU A 671 31.47 -5.28 -28.02
CA LEU A 671 31.15 -5.54 -26.60
C LEU A 671 30.48 -6.90 -26.41
N ALA A 672 29.55 -7.26 -27.28
CA ALA A 672 28.83 -8.53 -27.25
C ALA A 672 29.77 -9.72 -27.50
N SER A 673 30.76 -9.58 -28.40
CA SER A 673 31.77 -10.59 -28.66
C SER A 673 32.68 -10.81 -27.43
N GLY A 674 32.94 -9.77 -26.64
CA GLY A 674 33.67 -9.89 -25.37
C GLY A 674 32.90 -10.63 -24.27
N ILE A 675 31.59 -10.57 -24.30
CA ILE A 675 30.69 -11.25 -23.33
C ILE A 675 30.32 -12.67 -23.79
N ALA A 676 30.28 -12.94 -25.09
CA ALA A 676 29.85 -14.23 -25.66
C ALA A 676 30.57 -15.46 -25.05
N PRO A 677 31.87 -15.46 -24.72
CA PRO A 677 32.51 -16.59 -24.08
C PRO A 677 31.91 -17.03 -22.75
N LEU A 678 31.27 -16.10 -22.01
CA LEU A 678 30.59 -16.40 -20.76
C LEU A 678 29.40 -17.37 -20.96
N PHE A 679 28.83 -17.40 -22.15
CA PHE A 679 27.72 -18.26 -22.54
C PHE A 679 28.16 -19.56 -23.23
N ALA A 680 29.46 -19.79 -23.41
CA ALA A 680 29.97 -21.04 -23.98
C ALA A 680 29.53 -22.30 -23.18
N PRO A 681 29.58 -22.31 -21.84
CA PRO A 681 29.08 -23.44 -21.07
C PRO A 681 27.57 -23.67 -21.23
N LEU A 682 26.82 -22.64 -21.68
CA LEU A 682 25.36 -22.72 -21.90
C LEU A 682 25.00 -23.16 -23.32
N GLY A 683 25.97 -23.16 -24.26
CA GLY A 683 25.79 -23.63 -25.63
C GLY A 683 25.35 -22.59 -26.64
N PHE A 684 25.37 -21.29 -26.29
CA PHE A 684 25.01 -20.19 -27.17
C PHE A 684 26.02 -19.04 -27.16
N ALA A 685 27.31 -19.36 -27.29
CA ALA A 685 28.40 -18.39 -27.37
C ALA A 685 28.45 -17.68 -28.73
N ASP A 686 27.37 -17.02 -29.12
CA ASP A 686 27.29 -16.24 -30.36
C ASP A 686 27.17 -14.75 -30.00
N TRP A 687 27.95 -13.90 -30.69
CA TRP A 687 27.89 -12.45 -30.52
C TRP A 687 26.51 -11.88 -30.85
N ARG A 688 25.77 -12.46 -31.80
CA ARG A 688 24.41 -12.05 -32.16
C ARG A 688 23.42 -12.25 -30.99
N VAL A 689 23.52 -13.43 -30.36
CA VAL A 689 22.73 -13.73 -29.16
C VAL A 689 23.09 -12.79 -28.02
N SER A 690 24.40 -12.56 -27.81
CA SER A 690 24.88 -11.63 -26.77
C SER A 690 24.41 -10.20 -27.03
N THR A 691 24.42 -9.73 -28.29
CA THR A 691 23.87 -8.44 -28.70
C THR A 691 22.37 -8.35 -28.37
N ALA A 692 21.59 -9.39 -28.70
CA ALA A 692 20.18 -9.44 -28.39
C ALA A 692 19.90 -9.43 -26.86
N LEU A 693 20.74 -10.06 -26.05
CA LEU A 693 20.62 -10.00 -24.60
C LEU A 693 20.94 -8.63 -24.02
N ILE A 694 21.90 -7.89 -24.60
CA ILE A 694 22.23 -6.52 -24.21
C ILE A 694 21.07 -5.57 -24.58
N THR A 695 20.55 -5.66 -25.80
CA THR A 695 19.38 -4.85 -26.20
C THR A 695 18.14 -5.19 -25.40
N GLY A 696 17.94 -6.46 -25.06
CA GLY A 696 16.86 -6.95 -24.19
C GLY A 696 16.97 -6.48 -22.72
N PHE A 697 18.09 -5.92 -22.30
CA PHE A 697 18.18 -5.19 -21.04
C PHE A 697 17.47 -3.83 -21.11
N MET A 698 17.44 -3.21 -22.27
CA MET A 698 16.67 -1.99 -22.49
C MET A 698 15.17 -2.28 -22.41
N ALA A 699 14.70 -3.12 -23.31
CA ALA A 699 13.33 -3.57 -23.42
C ALA A 699 13.33 -5.04 -23.83
N LYS A 700 12.57 -5.87 -23.11
CA LYS A 700 12.63 -7.33 -23.30
C LYS A 700 12.24 -7.79 -24.71
N GLU A 701 11.27 -7.14 -25.29
CA GLU A 701 10.80 -7.38 -26.66
C GLU A 701 11.90 -7.14 -27.71
N SER A 702 12.86 -6.26 -27.45
CA SER A 702 13.98 -5.99 -28.35
C SER A 702 14.88 -7.21 -28.60
N VAL A 703 14.84 -8.23 -27.74
CA VAL A 703 15.50 -9.52 -27.99
C VAL A 703 15.01 -10.13 -29.29
N VAL A 704 13.70 -10.16 -29.50
CA VAL A 704 13.07 -10.74 -30.70
C VAL A 704 13.47 -9.97 -31.95
N SER A 705 13.31 -8.66 -31.92
CA SER A 705 13.66 -7.78 -33.05
C SER A 705 15.13 -7.90 -33.43
N THR A 706 16.04 -7.85 -32.44
CA THR A 706 17.48 -7.95 -32.68
C THR A 706 17.86 -9.32 -33.24
N LEU A 707 17.33 -10.44 -32.69
CA LEU A 707 17.59 -11.77 -33.25
C LEU A 707 17.07 -11.89 -34.67
N THR A 708 15.88 -11.41 -34.97
CA THR A 708 15.31 -11.45 -36.33
C THR A 708 16.16 -10.64 -37.33
N ILE A 709 16.63 -9.45 -36.95
CA ILE A 709 17.48 -8.62 -37.78
C ILE A 709 18.83 -9.27 -38.04
N LEU A 710 19.50 -9.74 -36.95
CA LEU A 710 20.87 -10.26 -37.05
C LEU A 710 20.95 -11.64 -37.72
N TYR A 711 19.90 -12.43 -37.69
CA TYR A 711 19.83 -13.72 -38.40
C TYR A 711 19.06 -13.63 -39.73
N GLY A 712 18.44 -12.49 -40.05
CA GLY A 712 17.68 -12.23 -41.29
C GLY A 712 16.25 -12.78 -41.28
N SER A 713 15.97 -13.84 -40.51
CA SER A 713 14.61 -14.38 -40.34
C SER A 713 14.54 -15.30 -39.10
N SER A 714 13.34 -15.55 -38.62
CA SER A 714 13.08 -16.52 -37.54
C SER A 714 13.46 -17.96 -37.94
N ALA A 715 13.31 -18.31 -39.19
CA ALA A 715 13.70 -19.61 -39.75
C ALA A 715 15.24 -19.77 -39.77
N ALA A 716 15.98 -18.73 -40.18
CA ALA A 716 17.45 -18.74 -40.14
C ALA A 716 17.99 -18.81 -38.71
N PHE A 717 17.33 -18.14 -37.75
CA PHE A 717 17.62 -18.26 -36.35
C PHE A 717 17.39 -19.69 -35.84
N ALA A 718 16.28 -20.31 -36.21
CA ALA A 718 15.99 -21.70 -35.82
C ALA A 718 16.99 -22.70 -36.42
N ALA A 719 17.51 -22.44 -37.63
CA ALA A 719 18.52 -23.28 -38.26
C ALA A 719 19.93 -23.11 -37.65
N ALA A 720 20.23 -21.93 -37.10
CA ALA A 720 21.53 -21.60 -36.53
C ALA A 720 21.73 -22.13 -35.07
N LEU A 721 20.65 -22.39 -34.36
CA LEU A 721 20.69 -22.83 -32.94
C LEU A 721 20.07 -24.24 -32.80
N SER A 722 20.74 -25.14 -32.12
CA SER A 722 20.15 -26.44 -31.80
C SER A 722 19.09 -26.31 -30.70
N PRO A 723 18.06 -27.19 -30.65
CA PRO A 723 17.09 -27.20 -29.55
C PRO A 723 17.74 -27.33 -28.17
N ALA A 724 18.86 -28.05 -28.07
CA ALA A 724 19.65 -28.21 -26.85
C ALA A 724 20.37 -26.92 -26.42
N ALA A 725 20.55 -25.93 -27.30
CA ALA A 725 21.05 -24.59 -26.98
C ALA A 725 19.93 -23.56 -26.84
N ALA A 726 18.81 -23.76 -27.55
CA ALA A 726 17.64 -22.89 -27.52
C ALA A 726 16.92 -22.94 -26.17
N ALA A 727 16.75 -24.12 -25.54
CA ALA A 727 16.10 -24.26 -24.25
C ALA A 727 16.87 -23.54 -23.11
N PRO A 728 18.20 -23.71 -22.93
CA PRO A 728 18.98 -22.90 -21.99
C PRO A 728 18.90 -21.37 -22.24
N LEU A 729 18.93 -20.95 -23.50
CA LEU A 729 18.80 -19.54 -23.86
C LEU A 729 17.43 -18.99 -23.47
N LEU A 730 16.37 -19.75 -23.68
CA LEU A 730 15.01 -19.40 -23.31
C LEU A 730 14.86 -19.25 -21.80
N VAL A 731 15.42 -20.19 -21.02
CA VAL A 731 15.46 -20.12 -19.53
C VAL A 731 16.29 -18.94 -19.05
N PHE A 732 17.41 -18.65 -19.72
CA PHE A 732 18.20 -17.47 -19.42
C PHE A 732 17.41 -16.17 -19.67
N CYS A 733 16.74 -16.06 -20.83
CA CYS A 733 15.87 -14.93 -21.16
C CYS A 733 14.72 -14.74 -20.17
N LEU A 734 14.18 -15.83 -19.62
CA LEU A 734 13.16 -15.80 -18.56
C LEU A 734 13.67 -15.12 -17.30
N LEU A 735 14.86 -15.51 -16.82
CA LEU A 735 15.32 -15.22 -15.46
C LEU A 735 16.32 -14.07 -15.34
N TYR A 736 17.03 -13.69 -16.44
CA TYR A 736 18.06 -12.66 -16.37
C TYR A 736 17.44 -11.27 -16.08
N THR A 737 18.31 -10.30 -15.78
CA THR A 737 17.95 -8.96 -15.31
C THR A 737 16.69 -8.38 -15.97
N PRO A 738 15.80 -7.70 -15.23
CA PRO A 738 14.64 -7.03 -15.82
C PRO A 738 15.08 -5.85 -16.70
N CYS A 739 14.13 -5.22 -17.40
CA CYS A 739 14.39 -4.05 -18.21
C CYS A 739 14.94 -2.87 -17.38
N ILE A 740 15.63 -1.94 -18.03
CA ILE A 740 16.27 -0.78 -17.38
C ILE A 740 15.26 0.07 -16.58
N ALA A 741 14.02 0.18 -17.06
CA ALA A 741 12.95 0.87 -16.34
C ALA A 741 12.64 0.22 -14.97
N ALA A 742 12.64 -1.11 -14.92
CA ALA A 742 12.44 -1.85 -13.66
C ALA A 742 13.63 -1.66 -12.71
N VAL A 743 14.86 -1.71 -13.23
CA VAL A 743 16.08 -1.44 -12.44
C VAL A 743 16.06 -0.01 -11.88
N ALA A 744 15.67 0.97 -12.69
CA ALA A 744 15.53 2.36 -12.26
C ALA A 744 14.46 2.50 -11.14
N SER A 745 13.34 1.78 -11.25
CA SER A 745 12.31 1.75 -10.21
C SER A 745 12.85 1.16 -8.91
N VAL A 746 13.58 0.04 -8.96
CA VAL A 746 14.22 -0.56 -7.78
C VAL A 746 15.27 0.38 -7.18
N LYS A 747 16.09 1.04 -8.01
CA LYS A 747 17.05 2.05 -7.55
C LYS A 747 16.37 3.16 -6.77
N ARG A 748 15.20 3.60 -7.21
CA ARG A 748 14.43 4.64 -6.54
C ARG A 748 13.82 4.15 -5.22
N GLU A 749 13.31 2.91 -5.19
CA GLU A 749 12.63 2.37 -4.01
C GLU A 749 13.59 1.90 -2.92
N LEU A 750 14.73 1.30 -3.28
CA LEU A 750 15.66 0.69 -2.35
C LEU A 750 17.08 1.26 -2.41
N GLY A 751 17.36 2.17 -3.37
CA GLY A 751 18.68 2.72 -3.59
C GLY A 751 19.58 1.89 -4.54
N GLY A 752 20.70 2.50 -4.96
CA GLY A 752 21.59 1.92 -5.99
C GLY A 752 22.23 0.59 -5.60
N LYS A 753 22.55 0.42 -4.31
CA LYS A 753 23.15 -0.82 -3.78
C LYS A 753 22.22 -2.04 -4.00
N TRP A 754 20.95 -1.91 -3.67
CA TRP A 754 19.96 -2.98 -3.82
C TRP A 754 19.60 -3.25 -5.28
N ALA A 755 19.59 -2.20 -6.13
CA ALA A 755 19.38 -2.37 -7.56
C ALA A 755 20.53 -3.18 -8.18
N PHE A 756 21.78 -2.90 -7.82
CA PHE A 756 22.93 -3.68 -8.27
C PHE A 756 22.89 -5.13 -7.77
N ILE A 757 22.59 -5.35 -6.48
CA ILE A 757 22.44 -6.69 -5.90
C ILE A 757 21.35 -7.48 -6.64
N MET A 758 20.22 -6.85 -6.97
CA MET A 758 19.14 -7.48 -7.72
C MET A 758 19.60 -7.93 -9.10
N VAL A 759 20.24 -7.05 -9.87
CA VAL A 759 20.75 -7.37 -11.23
C VAL A 759 21.75 -8.51 -11.18
N ALA A 760 22.74 -8.42 -10.28
CA ALA A 760 23.77 -9.45 -10.12
C ALA A 760 23.15 -10.80 -9.73
N ASN A 761 22.26 -10.81 -8.74
CA ASN A 761 21.57 -12.02 -8.30
C ASN A 761 20.78 -12.67 -9.43
N GLN A 762 20.03 -11.89 -10.21
CA GLN A 762 19.24 -12.43 -11.32
C GLN A 762 20.10 -12.98 -12.44
N CYS A 763 21.18 -12.30 -12.80
CA CYS A 763 22.12 -12.82 -13.81
C CYS A 763 22.76 -14.15 -13.36
N ILE A 764 23.15 -14.25 -12.07
CA ILE A 764 23.72 -15.50 -11.51
C ILE A 764 22.67 -16.62 -11.53
N VAL A 765 21.46 -16.36 -11.05
CA VAL A 765 20.38 -17.36 -11.01
C VAL A 765 20.01 -17.79 -12.44
N ALA A 766 19.91 -16.86 -13.38
CA ALA A 766 19.62 -17.14 -14.79
C ALA A 766 20.69 -18.04 -15.40
N TRP A 767 21.96 -17.76 -15.13
CA TRP A 767 23.08 -18.55 -15.64
C TRP A 767 23.09 -19.97 -15.07
N LEU A 768 22.88 -20.11 -13.76
CA LEU A 768 22.81 -21.42 -13.09
C LEU A 768 21.61 -22.24 -13.57
N ALA A 769 20.45 -21.62 -13.70
CA ALA A 769 19.25 -22.29 -14.19
C ALA A 769 19.40 -22.73 -15.67
N ALA A 770 19.96 -21.86 -16.52
CA ALA A 770 20.25 -22.20 -17.92
C ALA A 770 21.29 -23.32 -18.03
N PHE A 771 22.33 -23.31 -17.18
CA PHE A 771 23.33 -24.39 -17.14
C PHE A 771 22.70 -25.72 -16.71
N GLY A 772 21.86 -25.70 -15.68
CA GLY A 772 21.07 -26.87 -15.28
C GLY A 772 20.17 -27.41 -16.40
N THR A 773 19.48 -26.50 -17.12
CA THR A 773 18.65 -26.87 -18.28
C THR A 773 19.48 -27.52 -19.37
N ARG A 774 20.68 -26.99 -19.66
CA ARG A 774 21.57 -27.61 -20.63
C ARG A 774 21.99 -29.02 -20.24
N LEU A 775 22.36 -29.22 -18.97
CA LEU A 775 22.70 -30.56 -18.48
C LEU A 775 21.57 -31.56 -18.68
N ILE A 776 20.34 -31.14 -18.39
CA ILE A 776 19.13 -31.97 -18.60
C ILE A 776 18.91 -32.28 -20.10
N MET A 777 19.14 -31.32 -20.98
CA MET A 777 18.99 -31.50 -22.43
C MET A 777 20.12 -32.32 -23.09
N MET A 778 21.24 -32.55 -22.39
CA MET A 778 22.35 -33.37 -22.84
C MET A 778 22.28 -34.83 -22.31
N LEU A 779 21.42 -35.11 -21.30
CA LEU A 779 21.08 -36.43 -20.81
C LEU A 779 20.02 -37.08 -21.69
#